data_acdb2d16a7923db4f098635babdf3640
#
_entry.id   acdb2d16a7923db4f098635babdf3640
#
_cell.length_a   1.000
_cell.length_b   1.000
_cell.length_c   1.000
_cell.angle_alpha   90.00
_cell.angle_beta   90.00
_cell.angle_gamma   90.00
#
_symmetry.space_group_name_H-M   'P 1'
#
loop_
_entity.id
_entity.type
_entity.pdbx_description
1 polymer ?
#
loop_
_entity_poly.entity_id
_entity_poly.type
_entity_poly.pdbx_seq_one_letter_code
_entity_poly.pdbx_strand_id
1 'polypeptide(L)'
;MTPSTTVHSPLRLYGRSGELAILETLLGRLRAGDGGALVLTSPPGLGRTALLRQTAADYRVRHGGPVVYAAAAPTEQRLPYSGLHALLCSAPGPLPLAPDSVLRSGITPGGLLCLLRELGAEQPLLVCVDDAHAWDPDSRAALGFAARRLGEGSRVAVVIGAADERAFAGLPALRLGPLDDDAGAALLDRLTDGTADVDPVVRSELLREAAGNPRLLAGLVGRLTPGQLAGRTALPYPLPGAESVLDAHAEHLDELSPDTRTLLLLAAAAEEHEPDGAGADAALLLRAGPRAGLAAAHLDRVLFAPAGTAGALQRAGSRVHFSHPLLRRAVLHREPPGRRRAVHELLAGLLAGPGSPPLPALVQRACAAPGPDAALAAQLEAAATAPRPHGERSAALARAAALSTDDTLRAARFTAAAEQARLAGDTGRARAMLARVGPHLAGGAAPYVRGMLALSDGPVADAREALLTAAELLAPHDARRTLDALFGAAEAAWDMGDAIAYLDAMNRVPVAAADRSMAQYRAGMCAVLAGHPDRGHALLRCCLDSADRAEDAGELLRAGASALVLGEVDAACRAGARALAAVRTRGPESLLPHALEQLAYAELRAGQHARARAHALEGLHAARRTGQRNSATHLHAVLALAASVEGPAEACAAHADAALAGAGPHGLAQAAMLATWAVARADLAAGRPGEAAARLGPLVRPGPGTGHFATRMLAVPCWVEAMVASGRAEEGAAELSAAVDEFALWTARTTDPQVPAQLARCRALLAPPDEAAAGYEEALAHHDRAGGDFERARTQLLHGQLLRRLRRTREARGPLRDALVAFERCSARVWAERAGGELRAAGEAVDAAPDRSGPGPLAGLTPQQQRIARCVAEGATNREVAVRLSVSPRTVDHHLRNVFAALGVRSRTELARLLDRPGGTRLQDRDEKNRADL
;
A
#
# COMPACT_ATOMS: atom_id res chain seq x y z
N MET A 1 -45.30 -1.97 -28.10
CA MET A 1 -44.27 -2.12 -27.12
C MET A 1 -42.96 -1.72 -27.77
N THR A 2 -42.53 -0.51 -27.57
CA THR A 2 -41.26 0.06 -28.08
C THR A 2 -40.11 -0.48 -27.24
N PRO A 3 -38.98 -0.94 -27.83
CA PRO A 3 -37.82 -1.37 -27.04
C PRO A 3 -37.16 -0.14 -26.42
N SER A 4 -37.01 -0.17 -25.08
CA SER A 4 -36.28 0.79 -24.27
C SER A 4 -34.81 0.73 -24.65
N THR A 5 -34.31 1.77 -25.30
CA THR A 5 -32.90 2.00 -25.52
C THR A 5 -32.25 2.34 -24.19
N THR A 6 -31.69 1.37 -23.50
CA THR A 6 -30.76 1.58 -22.37
C THR A 6 -29.50 2.24 -22.92
N VAL A 7 -29.35 3.52 -22.63
CA VAL A 7 -28.07 4.25 -22.83
C VAL A 7 -27.05 3.60 -21.89
N HIS A 8 -26.19 2.76 -22.44
CA HIS A 8 -25.04 2.24 -21.70
C HIS A 8 -24.05 3.39 -21.47
N SER A 9 -23.98 3.90 -20.24
CA SER A 9 -22.82 4.70 -19.79
C SER A 9 -21.53 3.90 -20.07
N PRO A 10 -20.45 4.54 -20.55
CA PRO A 10 -19.21 3.84 -20.80
C PRO A 10 -18.75 3.11 -19.53
N LEU A 11 -18.46 1.83 -19.66
CA LEU A 11 -17.97 0.98 -18.58
C LEU A 11 -16.65 1.58 -18.03
N ARG A 12 -16.68 2.08 -16.81
CA ARG A 12 -15.47 2.56 -16.15
C ARG A 12 -14.68 1.34 -15.66
N LEU A 13 -13.50 1.09 -16.24
CA LEU A 13 -12.62 0.02 -15.82
C LEU A 13 -11.78 0.48 -14.63
N TYR A 14 -11.81 -0.26 -13.55
CA TYR A 14 -11.06 0.00 -12.33
C TYR A 14 -9.74 -0.76 -12.33
N GLY A 15 -8.64 -0.12 -11.89
CA GLY A 15 -7.33 -0.76 -11.73
C GLY A 15 -6.69 -1.26 -13.04
N ARG A 16 -7.07 -0.71 -14.21
CA ARG A 16 -6.59 -1.15 -15.54
C ARG A 16 -5.87 -0.04 -16.31
N SER A 17 -5.34 0.94 -15.61
CA SER A 17 -4.64 2.08 -16.25
C SER A 17 -3.41 1.65 -17.05
N GLY A 18 -2.64 0.67 -16.56
CA GLY A 18 -1.47 0.13 -17.26
C GLY A 18 -1.85 -0.60 -18.53
N GLU A 19 -2.86 -1.46 -18.48
CA GLU A 19 -3.34 -2.21 -19.64
C GLU A 19 -3.96 -1.28 -20.70
N LEU A 20 -4.72 -0.29 -20.25
CA LEU A 20 -5.29 0.73 -21.16
C LEU A 20 -4.18 1.55 -21.85
N ALA A 21 -3.11 1.93 -21.17
CA ALA A 21 -1.99 2.65 -21.78
C ALA A 21 -1.29 1.83 -22.87
N ILE A 22 -1.15 0.51 -22.69
CA ILE A 22 -0.59 -0.39 -23.72
C ILE A 22 -1.52 -0.44 -24.93
N LEU A 23 -2.83 -0.57 -24.72
CA LEU A 23 -3.81 -0.56 -25.80
C LEU A 23 -3.88 0.78 -26.52
N GLU A 24 -3.82 1.91 -25.79
CA GLU A 24 -3.73 3.25 -26.40
C GLU A 24 -2.47 3.41 -27.26
N THR A 25 -1.35 2.84 -26.85
CA THR A 25 -0.12 2.83 -27.65
C THR A 25 -0.32 2.08 -28.97
N LEU A 26 -0.98 0.91 -28.94
CA LEU A 26 -1.32 0.15 -30.14
C LEU A 26 -2.25 0.94 -31.06
N LEU A 27 -3.29 1.57 -30.50
CA LEU A 27 -4.23 2.40 -31.27
C LEU A 27 -3.56 3.67 -31.81
N GLY A 28 -2.61 4.26 -31.11
CA GLY A 28 -1.79 5.38 -31.56
C GLY A 28 -0.94 5.00 -32.79
N ARG A 29 -0.31 3.83 -32.76
CA ARG A 29 0.43 3.28 -33.91
C ARG A 29 -0.49 3.01 -35.12
N LEU A 30 -1.65 2.41 -34.89
CA LEU A 30 -2.65 2.16 -35.91
C LEU A 30 -3.05 3.46 -36.62
N ARG A 31 -3.23 4.57 -35.91
CA ARG A 31 -3.49 5.90 -36.47
C ARG A 31 -2.34 6.43 -37.32
N ALA A 32 -1.12 6.15 -36.92
CA ALA A 32 0.09 6.51 -37.69
C ALA A 32 0.27 5.67 -38.98
N GLY A 33 -0.59 4.68 -39.21
CA GLY A 33 -0.53 3.78 -40.35
C GLY A 33 0.18 2.46 -40.07
N ASP A 34 0.61 2.24 -38.83
CA ASP A 34 1.29 1.01 -38.41
C ASP A 34 0.30 0.07 -37.69
N GLY A 35 0.10 -1.08 -38.30
CA GLY A 35 -0.71 -2.13 -37.69
C GLY A 35 0.03 -2.90 -36.60
N GLY A 36 -0.62 -3.95 -36.10
CA GLY A 36 -0.02 -4.85 -35.14
C GLY A 36 -1.03 -5.80 -34.53
N ALA A 37 -0.57 -6.68 -33.66
CA ALA A 37 -1.45 -7.59 -32.94
C ALA A 37 -1.08 -7.66 -31.45
N LEU A 38 -2.09 -7.85 -30.60
CA LEU A 38 -1.93 -8.04 -29.16
C LEU A 38 -2.89 -9.12 -28.68
N VAL A 39 -2.39 -10.05 -27.87
CA VAL A 39 -3.21 -11.09 -27.23
C VAL A 39 -3.47 -10.71 -25.78
N LEU A 40 -4.74 -10.59 -25.41
CA LEU A 40 -5.15 -10.40 -24.01
C LEU A 40 -5.42 -11.77 -23.38
N THR A 41 -4.68 -12.13 -22.36
CA THR A 41 -4.88 -13.41 -21.67
C THR A 41 -5.28 -13.21 -20.21
N SER A 42 -6.15 -14.05 -19.72
CA SER A 42 -6.52 -14.06 -18.29
C SER A 42 -7.27 -15.33 -17.89
N PRO A 43 -7.23 -15.70 -16.60
CA PRO A 43 -8.24 -16.57 -16.00
C PRO A 43 -9.66 -16.03 -16.20
N PRO A 44 -10.70 -16.88 -16.07
CA PRO A 44 -12.10 -16.45 -16.20
C PRO A 44 -12.50 -15.35 -15.22
N GLY A 45 -13.29 -14.39 -15.68
CA GLY A 45 -13.89 -13.36 -14.85
C GLY A 45 -13.04 -12.12 -14.57
N LEU A 46 -11.79 -12.04 -15.05
CA LEU A 46 -10.89 -10.90 -14.79
C LEU A 46 -11.09 -9.67 -15.70
N GLY A 47 -12.12 -9.68 -16.55
CA GLY A 47 -12.55 -8.49 -17.30
C GLY A 47 -11.96 -8.36 -18.70
N ARG A 48 -11.46 -9.46 -19.32
CA ARG A 48 -10.96 -9.49 -20.71
C ARG A 48 -11.96 -8.92 -21.70
N THR A 49 -13.19 -9.43 -21.70
CA THR A 49 -14.29 -8.96 -22.55
C THR A 49 -14.61 -7.46 -22.33
N ALA A 50 -14.59 -7.01 -21.07
CA ALA A 50 -14.86 -5.61 -20.74
C ALA A 50 -13.76 -4.69 -21.31
N LEU A 51 -12.50 -5.09 -21.22
CA LEU A 51 -11.38 -4.35 -21.75
C LEU A 51 -11.41 -4.29 -23.30
N LEU A 52 -11.73 -5.42 -23.96
CA LEU A 52 -11.92 -5.46 -25.42
C LEU A 52 -13.04 -4.53 -25.88
N ARG A 53 -14.21 -4.58 -25.21
CA ARG A 53 -15.36 -3.71 -25.53
C ARG A 53 -15.05 -2.24 -25.32
N GLN A 54 -14.34 -1.90 -24.23
CA GLN A 54 -13.92 -0.53 -23.97
C GLN A 54 -12.95 -0.04 -25.05
N THR A 55 -11.94 -0.85 -25.42
CA THR A 55 -11.00 -0.54 -26.50
C THR A 55 -11.72 -0.29 -27.82
N ALA A 56 -12.68 -1.15 -28.17
CA ALA A 56 -13.49 -1.01 -29.39
C ALA A 56 -14.37 0.25 -29.35
N ALA A 57 -14.97 0.57 -28.20
CA ALA A 57 -15.79 1.77 -28.01
C ALA A 57 -14.94 3.06 -28.08
N ASP A 58 -13.81 3.09 -27.39
CA ASP A 58 -12.88 4.22 -27.41
C ASP A 58 -12.36 4.51 -28.81
N TYR A 59 -12.01 3.46 -29.57
CA TYR A 59 -11.56 3.64 -30.96
C TYR A 59 -12.66 4.22 -31.83
N ARG A 60 -13.92 3.77 -31.72
CA ARG A 60 -15.03 4.36 -32.47
C ARG A 60 -15.29 5.82 -32.11
N VAL A 61 -15.33 6.13 -30.82
CA VAL A 61 -15.71 7.46 -30.33
C VAL A 61 -14.60 8.48 -30.53
N ARG A 62 -13.36 8.12 -30.19
CA ARG A 62 -12.24 9.07 -30.22
C ARG A 62 -11.59 9.19 -31.59
N HIS A 63 -11.71 8.15 -32.43
CA HIS A 63 -10.97 8.08 -33.70
C HIS A 63 -11.87 7.93 -34.95
N GLY A 64 -13.16 7.64 -34.77
CA GLY A 64 -14.12 7.50 -35.89
C GLY A 64 -13.83 6.35 -36.85
N GLY A 65 -12.87 5.47 -36.50
CA GLY A 65 -12.45 4.39 -37.38
C GLY A 65 -13.34 3.14 -37.31
N PRO A 66 -13.33 2.30 -38.37
CA PRO A 66 -14.09 1.07 -38.42
C PRO A 66 -13.55 0.05 -37.39
N VAL A 67 -14.49 -0.65 -36.74
CA VAL A 67 -14.18 -1.72 -35.77
C VAL A 67 -14.95 -2.97 -36.17
N VAL A 68 -14.25 -4.06 -36.37
CA VAL A 68 -14.79 -5.41 -36.49
C VAL A 68 -14.71 -6.08 -35.12
N TYR A 69 -15.83 -6.53 -34.58
CA TYR A 69 -15.87 -7.22 -33.28
C TYR A 69 -16.58 -8.58 -33.42
N ALA A 70 -15.87 -9.65 -33.11
CA ALA A 70 -16.40 -10.99 -33.13
C ALA A 70 -16.19 -11.65 -31.75
N ALA A 71 -17.22 -12.32 -31.26
CA ALA A 71 -17.14 -13.15 -30.05
C ALA A 71 -17.34 -14.63 -30.46
N ALA A 72 -16.62 -15.52 -29.78
CA ALA A 72 -16.78 -16.94 -29.98
C ALA A 72 -18.12 -17.47 -29.42
N ALA A 73 -18.71 -18.43 -30.14
CA ALA A 73 -19.78 -19.28 -29.63
C ALA A 73 -19.22 -20.68 -29.36
N PRO A 74 -19.08 -21.12 -28.09
CA PRO A 74 -18.47 -22.42 -27.78
C PRO A 74 -19.14 -23.62 -28.45
N THR A 75 -20.45 -23.53 -28.74
CA THR A 75 -21.23 -24.57 -29.46
C THR A 75 -20.77 -24.73 -30.92
N GLU A 76 -20.13 -23.73 -31.50
CA GLU A 76 -19.66 -23.71 -32.90
C GLU A 76 -18.20 -24.15 -33.06
N GLN A 77 -17.50 -24.45 -31.96
CA GLN A 77 -16.05 -24.79 -31.98
C GLN A 77 -15.72 -25.98 -32.90
N ARG A 78 -16.67 -26.86 -33.15
CA ARG A 78 -16.51 -28.01 -34.06
C ARG A 78 -16.91 -27.73 -35.50
N LEU A 79 -17.47 -26.55 -35.81
CA LEU A 79 -17.85 -26.16 -37.14
C LEU A 79 -16.66 -25.42 -37.81
N PRO A 80 -16.03 -26.03 -38.84
CA PRO A 80 -14.90 -25.44 -39.50
C PRO A 80 -15.21 -24.03 -40.04
N TYR A 81 -14.31 -23.08 -39.78
CA TYR A 81 -14.39 -21.68 -40.21
C TYR A 81 -15.53 -20.87 -39.59
N SER A 82 -16.24 -21.35 -38.58
CA SER A 82 -17.32 -20.60 -37.93
C SER A 82 -16.84 -19.30 -37.33
N GLY A 83 -15.66 -19.28 -36.70
CA GLY A 83 -15.04 -18.08 -36.13
C GLY A 83 -14.75 -17.01 -37.17
N LEU A 84 -14.21 -17.38 -38.33
CA LEU A 84 -13.99 -16.45 -39.43
C LEU A 84 -15.28 -15.97 -40.06
N HIS A 85 -16.28 -16.83 -40.18
CA HIS A 85 -17.60 -16.45 -40.66
C HIS A 85 -18.20 -15.35 -39.74
N ALA A 86 -18.20 -15.56 -38.44
CA ALA A 86 -18.67 -14.57 -37.46
C ALA A 86 -17.89 -13.25 -37.56
N LEU A 87 -16.59 -13.31 -37.77
CA LEU A 87 -15.73 -12.13 -37.96
C LEU A 87 -16.15 -11.34 -39.21
N LEU A 88 -16.33 -12.03 -40.35
CA LEU A 88 -16.70 -11.39 -41.61
C LEU A 88 -18.12 -10.83 -41.60
N CYS A 89 -19.07 -11.52 -40.94
CA CYS A 89 -20.43 -10.99 -40.71
C CYS A 89 -20.47 -9.70 -39.91
N SER A 90 -19.44 -9.44 -39.10
CA SER A 90 -19.34 -8.21 -38.29
C SER A 90 -18.58 -7.07 -38.97
N ALA A 91 -18.07 -7.30 -40.16
CA ALA A 91 -17.31 -6.27 -40.90
C ALA A 91 -18.26 -5.18 -41.45
N PRO A 92 -17.87 -3.90 -41.37
CA PRO A 92 -18.64 -2.80 -41.94
C PRO A 92 -18.50 -2.74 -43.48
N GLY A 93 -19.61 -2.60 -44.19
CA GLY A 93 -19.63 -2.39 -45.63
C GLY A 93 -19.62 -3.69 -46.47
N PRO A 94 -19.62 -3.55 -47.80
CA PRO A 94 -19.61 -4.69 -48.70
C PRO A 94 -18.25 -5.37 -48.68
N LEU A 95 -18.27 -6.68 -48.50
CA LEU A 95 -17.06 -7.51 -48.54
C LEU A 95 -16.78 -8.04 -49.94
N PRO A 96 -15.53 -8.15 -50.36
CA PRO A 96 -15.15 -8.77 -51.63
C PRO A 96 -15.42 -10.29 -51.66
N LEU A 97 -15.63 -10.88 -50.49
CA LEU A 97 -15.95 -12.29 -50.28
C LEU A 97 -17.23 -12.42 -49.44
N ALA A 98 -18.22 -13.15 -49.93
CA ALA A 98 -19.45 -13.41 -49.16
C ALA A 98 -19.12 -14.27 -47.92
N PRO A 99 -19.53 -13.89 -46.68
CA PRO A 99 -19.27 -14.66 -45.47
C PRO A 99 -19.66 -16.15 -45.57
N ASP A 100 -20.81 -16.46 -46.16
CA ASP A 100 -21.27 -17.85 -46.32
C ASP A 100 -20.36 -18.69 -47.24
N SER A 101 -19.58 -18.08 -48.11
CA SER A 101 -18.61 -18.80 -48.93
C SER A 101 -17.45 -19.35 -48.10
N VAL A 102 -17.11 -18.69 -47.01
CA VAL A 102 -16.05 -19.14 -46.09
C VAL A 102 -16.49 -20.43 -45.34
N LEU A 103 -17.73 -20.55 -44.95
CA LEU A 103 -18.24 -21.80 -44.39
C LEU A 103 -18.21 -22.95 -45.35
N ARG A 104 -18.43 -22.70 -46.64
CA ARG A 104 -18.48 -23.74 -47.68
C ARG A 104 -17.12 -24.17 -48.24
N SER A 105 -16.23 -23.22 -48.42
CA SER A 105 -14.97 -23.43 -49.17
C SER A 105 -13.70 -23.13 -48.36
N GLY A 106 -13.87 -22.59 -47.12
CA GLY A 106 -12.78 -22.10 -46.31
C GLY A 106 -12.13 -20.82 -46.87
N ILE A 107 -11.18 -20.29 -46.14
CA ILE A 107 -10.29 -19.22 -46.56
C ILE A 107 -8.86 -19.60 -46.19
N THR A 108 -7.91 -19.42 -47.10
CA THR A 108 -6.50 -19.64 -46.75
C THR A 108 -6.00 -18.58 -45.75
N PRO A 109 -5.03 -18.91 -44.87
CA PRO A 109 -4.45 -17.92 -43.97
C PRO A 109 -3.91 -16.67 -44.65
N GLY A 110 -3.33 -16.83 -45.87
CA GLY A 110 -2.89 -15.72 -46.70
C GLY A 110 -4.03 -14.90 -47.30
N GLY A 111 -5.13 -15.55 -47.66
CA GLY A 111 -6.37 -14.90 -48.13
C GLY A 111 -6.98 -14.00 -47.06
N LEU A 112 -7.03 -14.48 -45.81
CA LEU A 112 -7.48 -13.65 -44.66
C LEU A 112 -6.58 -12.43 -44.48
N LEU A 113 -5.25 -12.58 -44.55
CA LEU A 113 -4.31 -11.46 -44.44
C LEU A 113 -4.55 -10.40 -45.51
N CYS A 114 -4.71 -10.82 -46.79
CA CYS A 114 -5.02 -9.92 -47.90
C CYS A 114 -6.35 -9.18 -47.65
N LEU A 115 -7.37 -9.88 -47.24
CA LEU A 115 -8.70 -9.31 -46.94
C LEU A 115 -8.64 -8.27 -45.84
N LEU A 116 -7.96 -8.56 -44.72
CA LEU A 116 -7.80 -7.60 -43.62
C LEU A 116 -7.04 -6.33 -44.08
N ARG A 117 -6.00 -6.48 -44.89
CA ARG A 117 -5.27 -5.33 -45.48
C ARG A 117 -6.12 -4.51 -46.43
N GLU A 118 -6.94 -5.16 -47.24
CA GLU A 118 -7.87 -4.49 -48.15
C GLU A 118 -8.91 -3.68 -47.36
N LEU A 119 -9.50 -4.26 -46.30
CA LEU A 119 -10.45 -3.56 -45.42
C LEU A 119 -9.78 -2.39 -44.67
N GLY A 120 -8.50 -2.47 -44.35
CA GLY A 120 -7.73 -1.40 -43.73
C GLY A 120 -7.18 -0.33 -44.69
N ALA A 121 -7.32 -0.55 -46.01
CA ALA A 121 -6.66 0.31 -47.02
C ALA A 121 -7.23 1.74 -47.07
N GLU A 122 -8.53 1.92 -46.96
CA GLU A 122 -9.16 3.25 -46.91
C GLU A 122 -9.06 3.92 -45.57
N GLN A 123 -9.38 3.20 -44.52
CA GLN A 123 -9.34 3.70 -43.15
C GLN A 123 -8.68 2.67 -42.22
N PRO A 124 -7.86 3.12 -41.22
CA PRO A 124 -7.26 2.21 -40.24
C PRO A 124 -8.33 1.38 -39.49
N LEU A 125 -8.16 0.05 -39.54
CA LEU A 125 -9.13 -0.92 -39.05
C LEU A 125 -8.70 -1.52 -37.74
N LEU A 126 -9.58 -1.50 -36.73
CA LEU A 126 -9.42 -2.27 -35.49
C LEU A 126 -10.25 -3.56 -35.54
N VAL A 127 -9.61 -4.70 -35.31
CA VAL A 127 -10.23 -6.01 -35.20
C VAL A 127 -10.14 -6.49 -33.75
N CYS A 128 -11.28 -6.74 -33.11
CA CYS A 128 -11.37 -7.30 -31.76
C CYS A 128 -12.00 -8.69 -31.83
N VAL A 129 -11.29 -9.69 -31.31
CA VAL A 129 -11.79 -11.07 -31.25
C VAL A 129 -11.87 -11.49 -29.79
N ASP A 130 -13.08 -11.75 -29.29
CA ASP A 130 -13.29 -12.20 -27.92
C ASP A 130 -13.40 -13.71 -27.85
N ASP A 131 -12.80 -14.29 -26.79
CA ASP A 131 -12.77 -15.73 -26.54
C ASP A 131 -12.25 -16.57 -27.73
N ALA A 132 -11.26 -16.08 -28.45
CA ALA A 132 -10.70 -16.73 -29.65
C ALA A 132 -10.21 -18.16 -29.41
N HIS A 133 -9.94 -18.56 -28.17
CA HIS A 133 -9.61 -19.95 -27.80
C HIS A 133 -10.77 -20.93 -28.02
N ALA A 134 -12.01 -20.44 -28.00
CA ALA A 134 -13.21 -21.21 -28.27
C ALA A 134 -13.63 -21.22 -29.78
N TRP A 135 -12.86 -20.60 -30.67
CA TRP A 135 -13.01 -20.72 -32.10
C TRP A 135 -12.59 -22.11 -32.61
N ASP A 136 -13.10 -22.52 -33.75
CA ASP A 136 -12.63 -23.71 -34.45
C ASP A 136 -11.13 -23.63 -34.80
N PRO A 137 -10.42 -24.79 -34.96
CA PRO A 137 -8.99 -24.82 -35.17
C PRO A 137 -8.51 -24.08 -36.43
N ASP A 138 -9.29 -24.12 -37.51
CA ASP A 138 -8.94 -23.54 -38.80
C ASP A 138 -9.01 -22.02 -38.75
N SER A 139 -10.06 -21.47 -38.10
CA SER A 139 -10.21 -20.04 -37.83
C SER A 139 -9.09 -19.51 -36.95
N ARG A 140 -8.74 -20.22 -35.90
CA ARG A 140 -7.63 -19.83 -35.01
C ARG A 140 -6.29 -19.81 -35.75
N ALA A 141 -6.03 -20.84 -36.55
CA ALA A 141 -4.78 -20.94 -37.34
C ALA A 141 -4.66 -19.79 -38.34
N ALA A 142 -5.74 -19.49 -39.06
CA ALA A 142 -5.75 -18.41 -40.05
C ALA A 142 -5.60 -17.02 -39.40
N LEU A 143 -6.33 -16.77 -38.29
CA LEU A 143 -6.20 -15.51 -37.52
C LEU A 143 -4.78 -15.34 -36.99
N GLY A 144 -4.21 -16.37 -36.37
CA GLY A 144 -2.84 -16.33 -35.84
C GLY A 144 -1.78 -16.10 -36.91
N PHE A 145 -1.96 -16.69 -38.10
CA PHE A 145 -1.10 -16.47 -39.23
C PHE A 145 -1.17 -15.01 -39.72
N ALA A 146 -2.38 -14.48 -39.91
CA ALA A 146 -2.58 -13.09 -40.31
C ALA A 146 -2.04 -12.10 -39.29
N ALA A 147 -2.38 -12.27 -38.00
CA ALA A 147 -1.96 -11.41 -36.91
C ALA A 147 -0.44 -11.25 -36.79
N ARG A 148 0.33 -12.35 -36.97
CA ARG A 148 1.81 -12.30 -36.96
C ARG A 148 2.42 -11.52 -38.13
N ARG A 149 1.67 -11.19 -39.18
CA ARG A 149 2.10 -10.51 -40.40
C ARG A 149 1.53 -9.11 -40.57
N LEU A 150 0.75 -8.66 -39.57
CA LEU A 150 0.29 -7.28 -39.46
C LEU A 150 1.36 -6.48 -38.70
N GLY A 151 1.92 -5.46 -39.35
CA GLY A 151 2.99 -4.63 -38.80
C GLY A 151 3.02 -3.27 -39.53
N GLU A 152 4.19 -2.70 -39.68
CA GLU A 152 4.37 -1.40 -40.36
C GLU A 152 3.66 -1.37 -41.72
N GLY A 153 2.93 -0.29 -41.95
CA GLY A 153 2.17 -0.05 -43.18
C GLY A 153 0.91 -0.89 -43.39
N SER A 154 0.51 -1.76 -42.43
CA SER A 154 -0.66 -2.63 -42.64
C SER A 154 -2.00 -1.95 -42.33
N ARG A 155 -2.02 -0.83 -41.59
CA ARG A 155 -3.22 -0.08 -41.18
C ARG A 155 -4.32 -0.94 -40.54
N VAL A 156 -3.95 -2.10 -39.98
CA VAL A 156 -4.84 -3.02 -39.28
C VAL A 156 -4.23 -3.40 -37.93
N ALA A 157 -4.98 -3.20 -36.84
CA ALA A 157 -4.62 -3.72 -35.53
C ALA A 157 -5.61 -4.82 -35.09
N VAL A 158 -5.06 -5.90 -34.53
CA VAL A 158 -5.86 -7.03 -34.04
C VAL A 158 -5.65 -7.20 -32.55
N VAL A 159 -6.72 -7.15 -31.75
CA VAL A 159 -6.70 -7.44 -30.31
C VAL A 159 -7.48 -8.73 -30.08
N ILE A 160 -6.81 -9.75 -29.56
CA ILE A 160 -7.33 -11.11 -29.41
C ILE A 160 -7.48 -11.44 -27.94
N GLY A 161 -8.70 -11.71 -27.47
CA GLY A 161 -8.95 -12.26 -26.15
C GLY A 161 -8.84 -13.79 -26.16
N ALA A 162 -7.93 -14.37 -25.37
CA ALA A 162 -7.77 -15.82 -25.26
C ALA A 162 -7.59 -16.27 -23.78
N ALA A 163 -7.86 -17.53 -23.49
CA ALA A 163 -7.66 -18.07 -22.14
C ALA A 163 -6.16 -18.17 -21.80
N ASP A 164 -5.34 -18.56 -22.79
CA ASP A 164 -3.89 -18.69 -22.66
C ASP A 164 -3.17 -18.23 -23.95
N GLU A 165 -1.84 -18.18 -23.90
CA GLU A 165 -1.00 -17.73 -25.03
C GLU A 165 -0.75 -18.83 -26.06
N ARG A 166 -1.06 -20.10 -25.77
CA ARG A 166 -0.66 -21.26 -26.60
C ARG A 166 -1.29 -21.23 -27.97
N ALA A 167 -2.57 -20.85 -28.04
CA ALA A 167 -3.29 -20.77 -29.30
C ALA A 167 -2.72 -19.73 -30.28
N PHE A 168 -2.02 -18.71 -29.78
CA PHE A 168 -1.48 -17.57 -30.52
C PHE A 168 0.01 -17.33 -30.21
N ALA A 169 0.76 -18.40 -30.00
CA ALA A 169 2.19 -18.31 -29.71
C ALA A 169 2.96 -17.46 -30.73
N GLY A 170 3.90 -16.66 -30.24
CA GLY A 170 4.70 -15.74 -31.05
C GLY A 170 4.05 -14.38 -31.32
N LEU A 171 2.88 -14.08 -30.77
CA LEU A 171 2.33 -12.73 -30.70
C LEU A 171 2.63 -12.08 -29.35
N PRO A 172 2.77 -10.74 -29.31
CA PRO A 172 2.82 -10.01 -28.04
C PRO A 172 1.59 -10.31 -27.19
N ALA A 173 1.81 -10.61 -25.90
CA ALA A 173 0.72 -10.96 -25.00
C ALA A 173 0.68 -10.01 -23.79
N LEU A 174 -0.51 -9.60 -23.39
CA LEU A 174 -0.81 -8.85 -22.18
C LEU A 174 -1.63 -9.71 -21.26
N ARG A 175 -1.07 -10.07 -20.10
CA ARG A 175 -1.74 -10.90 -19.10
C ARG A 175 -2.46 -10.03 -18.08
N LEU A 176 -3.79 -10.19 -17.97
CA LEU A 176 -4.59 -9.52 -16.96
C LEU A 176 -4.50 -10.27 -15.63
N GLY A 177 -4.07 -9.59 -14.58
CA GLY A 177 -4.08 -10.07 -13.20
C GLY A 177 -5.41 -9.78 -12.47
N PRO A 178 -5.55 -10.26 -11.21
CA PRO A 178 -6.60 -9.82 -10.31
C PRO A 178 -6.57 -8.30 -10.11
N LEU A 179 -7.71 -7.71 -9.76
CA LEU A 179 -7.73 -6.32 -9.27
C LEU A 179 -6.99 -6.24 -7.94
N ASP A 180 -6.28 -5.13 -7.73
CA ASP A 180 -5.77 -4.79 -6.42
C ASP A 180 -6.90 -4.40 -5.45
N ASP A 181 -6.58 -4.25 -4.18
CA ASP A 181 -7.56 -3.98 -3.13
C ASP A 181 -8.30 -2.65 -3.36
N ASP A 182 -7.61 -1.62 -3.83
CA ASP A 182 -8.18 -0.30 -4.09
C ASP A 182 -9.14 -0.34 -5.29
N ALA A 183 -8.77 -1.00 -6.37
CA ALA A 183 -9.63 -1.16 -7.54
C ALA A 183 -10.82 -2.08 -7.25
N GLY A 184 -10.61 -3.14 -6.46
CA GLY A 184 -11.68 -4.01 -5.98
C GLY A 184 -12.70 -3.25 -5.12
N ALA A 185 -12.21 -2.40 -4.21
CA ALA A 185 -13.02 -1.55 -3.37
C ALA A 185 -13.82 -0.53 -4.19
N ALA A 186 -13.20 0.14 -5.15
CA ALA A 186 -13.85 1.11 -6.03
C ALA A 186 -14.93 0.46 -6.93
N LEU A 187 -14.68 -0.78 -7.38
CA LEU A 187 -15.68 -1.54 -8.12
C LEU A 187 -16.87 -1.91 -7.23
N LEU A 188 -16.61 -2.33 -5.99
CA LEU A 188 -17.66 -2.65 -5.02
C LEU A 188 -18.55 -1.42 -4.76
N ASP A 189 -17.95 -0.26 -4.52
CA ASP A 189 -18.69 1.00 -4.33
C ASP A 189 -19.60 1.30 -5.52
N ARG A 190 -19.12 1.09 -6.73
CA ARG A 190 -19.91 1.27 -7.96
C ARG A 190 -21.06 0.26 -8.08
N LEU A 191 -20.81 -1.00 -7.70
CA LEU A 191 -21.84 -2.05 -7.76
C LEU A 191 -22.95 -1.85 -6.74
N THR A 192 -22.67 -1.13 -5.67
CA THR A 192 -23.61 -0.82 -4.59
C THR A 192 -24.17 0.60 -4.66
N ASP A 193 -23.80 1.39 -5.65
CA ASP A 193 -24.24 2.78 -5.87
C ASP A 193 -25.78 2.87 -5.88
N GLY A 194 -26.36 3.54 -4.88
CA GLY A 194 -27.82 3.70 -4.69
C GLY A 194 -28.53 2.62 -3.86
N THR A 195 -27.83 1.65 -3.27
CA THR A 195 -28.50 0.55 -2.52
C THR A 195 -28.30 0.58 -1.01
N ALA A 196 -27.50 1.39 -0.44
CA ALA A 196 -27.19 1.68 0.98
C ALA A 196 -25.70 1.61 1.26
N ASP A 197 -25.25 2.22 2.34
CA ASP A 197 -23.89 2.04 2.86
C ASP A 197 -23.64 0.57 3.14
N VAL A 198 -22.63 0.01 2.47
CA VAL A 198 -22.21 -1.38 2.70
C VAL A 198 -21.48 -1.44 4.04
N ASP A 199 -21.96 -2.28 4.94
CA ASP A 199 -21.29 -2.52 6.21
C ASP A 199 -19.80 -2.87 6.00
N PRO A 200 -18.86 -2.28 6.74
CA PRO A 200 -17.43 -2.50 6.56
C PRO A 200 -17.00 -3.98 6.65
N VAL A 201 -17.70 -4.77 7.50
CA VAL A 201 -17.42 -6.21 7.64
C VAL A 201 -17.86 -6.96 6.39
N VAL A 202 -19.06 -6.66 5.89
CA VAL A 202 -19.61 -7.24 4.65
C VAL A 202 -18.72 -6.87 3.47
N ARG A 203 -18.27 -5.61 3.41
CA ARG A 203 -17.34 -5.11 2.40
C ARG A 203 -16.04 -5.93 2.38
N SER A 204 -15.42 -6.11 3.53
CA SER A 204 -14.17 -6.88 3.67
C SER A 204 -14.36 -8.34 3.27
N GLU A 205 -15.48 -8.95 3.66
CA GLU A 205 -15.80 -10.34 3.31
C GLU A 205 -16.02 -10.52 1.81
N LEU A 206 -16.73 -9.59 1.15
CA LEU A 206 -16.96 -9.63 -0.30
C LEU A 206 -15.66 -9.49 -1.09
N LEU A 207 -14.80 -8.57 -0.70
CA LEU A 207 -13.50 -8.36 -1.36
C LEU A 207 -12.59 -9.57 -1.18
N ARG A 208 -12.53 -10.12 0.02
CA ARG A 208 -11.76 -11.34 0.31
C ARG A 208 -12.28 -12.53 -0.50
N GLU A 209 -13.59 -12.74 -0.55
CA GLU A 209 -14.20 -13.82 -1.31
C GLU A 209 -14.01 -13.65 -2.82
N ALA A 210 -14.06 -12.42 -3.33
CA ALA A 210 -13.84 -12.14 -4.75
C ALA A 210 -12.39 -12.36 -5.18
N ALA A 211 -11.42 -12.28 -4.26
CA ALA A 211 -9.98 -12.44 -4.55
C ALA A 211 -9.52 -11.63 -5.77
N GLY A 212 -9.99 -10.38 -5.90
CA GLY A 212 -9.69 -9.49 -7.02
C GLY A 212 -10.36 -9.86 -8.35
N ASN A 213 -11.34 -10.79 -8.35
CA ASN A 213 -12.10 -11.17 -9.56
C ASN A 213 -13.35 -10.30 -9.71
N PRO A 214 -13.43 -9.40 -10.72
CA PRO A 214 -14.54 -8.47 -10.89
C PRO A 214 -15.89 -9.16 -11.12
N ARG A 215 -15.92 -10.25 -11.89
CA ARG A 215 -17.15 -11.00 -12.20
C ARG A 215 -17.68 -11.70 -10.97
N LEU A 216 -16.78 -12.27 -10.16
CA LEU A 216 -17.15 -12.89 -8.89
C LEU A 216 -17.70 -11.84 -7.92
N LEU A 217 -17.04 -10.69 -7.78
CA LEU A 217 -17.51 -9.60 -6.94
C LEU A 217 -18.92 -9.14 -7.34
N ALA A 218 -19.16 -8.92 -8.63
CA ALA A 218 -20.48 -8.55 -9.14
C ALA A 218 -21.55 -9.65 -8.89
N GLY A 219 -21.17 -10.91 -9.03
CA GLY A 219 -22.05 -12.05 -8.75
C GLY A 219 -22.44 -12.14 -7.27
N LEU A 220 -21.48 -11.94 -6.37
CA LEU A 220 -21.70 -11.92 -4.92
C LEU A 220 -22.64 -10.78 -4.52
N VAL A 221 -22.34 -9.55 -4.95
CA VAL A 221 -23.16 -8.36 -4.64
C VAL A 221 -24.59 -8.51 -5.18
N GLY A 222 -24.76 -8.99 -6.42
CA GLY A 222 -26.07 -9.12 -7.07
C GLY A 222 -27.01 -10.16 -6.45
N ARG A 223 -26.50 -11.03 -5.56
CA ARG A 223 -27.27 -12.07 -4.86
C ARG A 223 -27.57 -11.75 -3.40
N LEU A 224 -27.00 -10.65 -2.86
CA LEU A 224 -27.25 -10.23 -1.50
C LEU A 224 -28.39 -9.21 -1.42
N THR A 225 -29.17 -9.27 -0.36
CA THR A 225 -30.23 -8.28 -0.09
C THR A 225 -29.63 -6.99 0.46
N PRO A 226 -30.31 -5.82 0.33
CA PRO A 226 -29.86 -4.58 0.95
C PRO A 226 -29.66 -4.67 2.45
N GLY A 227 -30.45 -5.50 3.16
CA GLY A 227 -30.28 -5.75 4.58
C GLY A 227 -28.99 -6.52 4.92
N GLN A 228 -28.59 -7.46 4.06
CA GLN A 228 -27.33 -8.20 4.16
C GLN A 228 -26.13 -7.30 3.84
N LEU A 229 -26.21 -6.49 2.79
CA LEU A 229 -25.18 -5.53 2.43
C LEU A 229 -24.95 -4.50 3.55
N ALA A 230 -26.04 -4.03 4.18
CA ALA A 230 -25.96 -3.09 5.31
C ALA A 230 -25.64 -3.76 6.67
N GLY A 231 -25.28 -5.06 6.70
CA GLY A 231 -24.97 -5.78 7.93
C GLY A 231 -26.13 -5.99 8.90
N ARG A 232 -27.38 -5.64 8.51
CA ARG A 232 -28.57 -5.77 9.37
C ARG A 232 -29.07 -7.21 9.50
N THR A 233 -28.76 -8.04 8.51
CA THR A 233 -29.09 -9.47 8.52
C THR A 233 -27.83 -10.28 8.21
N ALA A 234 -27.72 -11.48 8.79
CA ALA A 234 -26.56 -12.34 8.63
C ALA A 234 -26.31 -12.69 7.16
N LEU A 235 -25.04 -12.72 6.78
CA LEU A 235 -24.63 -13.22 5.48
C LEU A 235 -24.88 -14.74 5.39
N PRO A 236 -25.36 -15.25 4.25
CA PRO A 236 -25.43 -16.68 4.01
C PRO A 236 -24.02 -17.27 3.90
N TYR A 237 -23.86 -18.52 4.34
CA TYR A 237 -22.58 -19.22 4.22
C TYR A 237 -22.80 -20.60 3.59
N PRO A 238 -22.13 -20.93 2.48
CA PRO A 238 -21.24 -20.06 1.68
C PRO A 238 -22.00 -18.91 1.00
N LEU A 239 -21.28 -17.86 0.62
CA LEU A 239 -21.84 -16.71 -0.11
C LEU A 239 -22.34 -17.17 -1.49
N PRO A 240 -23.58 -16.83 -1.89
CA PRO A 240 -24.16 -17.21 -3.17
C PRO A 240 -23.58 -16.39 -4.33
N GLY A 241 -23.69 -16.90 -5.56
CA GLY A 241 -23.34 -16.16 -6.77
C GLY A 241 -21.92 -16.42 -7.30
N ALA A 242 -21.21 -17.35 -6.68
CA ALA A 242 -19.88 -17.76 -7.13
C ALA A 242 -19.93 -18.86 -8.22
N GLU A 243 -21.04 -19.55 -8.38
CA GLU A 243 -21.16 -20.81 -9.13
C GLU A 243 -20.64 -20.68 -10.56
N SER A 244 -21.07 -19.68 -11.31
CA SER A 244 -20.67 -19.53 -12.72
C SER A 244 -19.19 -19.24 -12.92
N VAL A 245 -18.53 -18.61 -11.94
CA VAL A 245 -17.08 -18.33 -11.98
C VAL A 245 -16.31 -19.57 -11.54
N LEU A 246 -16.77 -20.25 -10.52
CA LEU A 246 -16.17 -21.51 -10.07
C LEU A 246 -16.30 -22.60 -11.12
N ASP A 247 -17.44 -22.69 -11.79
CA ASP A 247 -17.66 -23.62 -12.92
C ASP A 247 -16.70 -23.32 -14.07
N ALA A 248 -16.55 -22.06 -14.46
CA ALA A 248 -15.62 -21.68 -15.51
C ALA A 248 -14.14 -21.97 -15.15
N HIS A 249 -13.77 -21.87 -13.87
CA HIS A 249 -12.45 -22.31 -13.41
C HIS A 249 -12.32 -23.83 -13.38
N ALA A 250 -13.43 -24.54 -13.20
CA ALA A 250 -13.48 -25.99 -13.10
C ALA A 250 -13.60 -26.70 -14.46
N GLU A 251 -13.99 -26.01 -15.55
CA GLU A 251 -14.12 -26.62 -16.88
C GLU A 251 -12.85 -27.37 -17.31
N HIS A 252 -11.67 -26.83 -17.03
CA HIS A 252 -10.40 -27.49 -17.34
C HIS A 252 -10.14 -28.74 -16.47
N LEU A 253 -10.83 -28.88 -15.36
CA LEU A 253 -10.70 -30.07 -14.48
C LEU A 253 -11.41 -31.28 -15.04
N ASP A 254 -12.39 -31.10 -15.94
CA ASP A 254 -13.15 -32.20 -16.56
C ASP A 254 -12.29 -33.02 -17.54
N GLU A 255 -11.29 -32.39 -18.14
CA GLU A 255 -10.35 -33.04 -19.02
C GLU A 255 -9.28 -33.88 -18.28
N LEU A 256 -9.17 -33.70 -16.97
CA LEU A 256 -8.22 -34.44 -16.14
C LEU A 256 -8.71 -35.83 -15.81
N SER A 257 -7.77 -36.77 -15.65
CA SER A 257 -8.09 -38.15 -15.24
C SER A 257 -8.77 -38.17 -13.85
N PRO A 258 -9.62 -39.17 -13.55
CA PRO A 258 -10.23 -39.33 -12.23
C PRO A 258 -9.21 -39.35 -11.09
N ASP A 259 -8.05 -39.96 -11.33
CA ASP A 259 -6.95 -40.03 -10.36
C ASP A 259 -6.34 -38.66 -10.08
N THR A 260 -6.14 -37.85 -11.13
CA THR A 260 -5.66 -36.47 -10.97
C THR A 260 -6.66 -35.62 -10.22
N ARG A 261 -7.97 -35.73 -10.52
CA ARG A 261 -9.02 -35.03 -9.77
C ARG A 261 -9.05 -35.44 -8.29
N THR A 262 -8.86 -36.70 -8.01
CA THR A 262 -8.75 -37.20 -6.62
C THR A 262 -7.55 -36.56 -5.91
N LEU A 263 -6.41 -36.44 -6.59
CA LEU A 263 -5.23 -35.80 -6.02
C LEU A 263 -5.46 -34.29 -5.77
N LEU A 264 -6.13 -33.59 -6.68
CA LEU A 264 -6.52 -32.18 -6.49
C LEU A 264 -7.45 -32.02 -5.28
N LEU A 265 -8.41 -32.93 -5.09
CA LEU A 265 -9.30 -32.92 -3.92
C LEU A 265 -8.52 -33.16 -2.62
N LEU A 266 -7.57 -34.11 -2.61
CA LEU A 266 -6.68 -34.34 -1.47
C LEU A 266 -5.86 -33.10 -1.15
N ALA A 267 -5.28 -32.46 -2.16
CA ALA A 267 -4.51 -31.23 -1.99
C ALA A 267 -5.39 -30.08 -1.43
N ALA A 268 -6.59 -29.89 -2.00
CA ALA A 268 -7.54 -28.86 -1.57
C ALA A 268 -8.01 -29.07 -0.12
N ALA A 269 -8.26 -30.30 0.28
CA ALA A 269 -8.65 -30.65 1.65
C ALA A 269 -7.47 -30.57 2.64
N ALA A 270 -6.25 -30.88 2.20
CA ALA A 270 -5.07 -30.78 3.04
C ALA A 270 -4.73 -29.33 3.43
N GLU A 271 -4.99 -28.36 2.57
CA GLU A 271 -4.79 -26.95 2.88
C GLU A 271 -5.70 -26.40 3.99
N GLU A 272 -6.79 -27.08 4.35
CA GLU A 272 -7.73 -26.63 5.39
C GLU A 272 -7.15 -26.51 6.80
N HIS A 273 -6.08 -27.21 7.11
CA HIS A 273 -5.40 -27.13 8.41
C HIS A 273 -4.06 -26.42 8.35
N GLU A 274 -3.66 -25.98 7.17
CA GLU A 274 -2.43 -25.20 6.98
C GLU A 274 -2.72 -23.68 7.09
N PRO A 275 -1.71 -22.87 7.41
CA PRO A 275 -1.83 -21.43 7.34
C PRO A 275 -2.19 -20.96 5.92
N ASP A 276 -2.93 -19.85 5.82
CA ASP A 276 -3.33 -19.28 4.53
C ASP A 276 -2.11 -19.06 3.61
N GLY A 277 -2.19 -19.62 2.40
CA GLY A 277 -1.11 -19.54 1.41
C GLY A 277 0.09 -20.48 1.63
N ALA A 278 0.11 -21.29 2.68
CA ALA A 278 1.22 -22.24 2.93
C ALA A 278 1.23 -23.43 1.94
N GLY A 279 0.09 -23.73 1.31
CA GLY A 279 -0.06 -24.89 0.43
C GLY A 279 -0.09 -26.22 1.19
N ALA A 280 -0.44 -27.31 0.49
CA ALA A 280 -0.49 -28.64 1.04
C ALA A 280 0.91 -29.26 1.18
N ASP A 281 1.16 -30.01 2.25
CA ASP A 281 2.41 -30.78 2.41
C ASP A 281 2.47 -31.94 1.40
N ALA A 282 3.47 -31.94 0.52
CA ALA A 282 3.67 -32.98 -0.47
C ALA A 282 3.87 -34.39 0.17
N ALA A 283 4.53 -34.46 1.33
CA ALA A 283 4.72 -35.75 2.04
C ALA A 283 3.37 -36.29 2.55
N LEU A 284 2.46 -35.43 3.00
CA LEU A 284 1.12 -35.83 3.38
C LEU A 284 0.35 -36.34 2.17
N LEU A 285 0.43 -35.68 1.01
CA LEU A 285 -0.23 -36.14 -0.22
C LEU A 285 0.31 -37.47 -0.71
N LEU A 286 1.62 -37.71 -0.63
CA LEU A 286 2.25 -38.99 -0.97
C LEU A 286 1.80 -40.15 -0.05
N ARG A 287 1.48 -39.87 1.23
CA ARG A 287 0.90 -40.83 2.15
C ARG A 287 -0.58 -41.07 1.97
N ALA A 288 -1.31 -39.98 1.59
CA ALA A 288 -2.76 -40.01 1.40
C ALA A 288 -3.17 -40.68 0.08
N GLY A 289 -2.42 -40.41 -1.00
CA GLY A 289 -2.75 -40.92 -2.34
C GLY A 289 -2.95 -42.44 -2.41
N PRO A 290 -2.03 -43.30 -1.95
CA PRO A 290 -2.22 -44.76 -1.96
C PRO A 290 -3.45 -45.23 -1.16
N ARG A 291 -3.76 -44.53 -0.06
CA ARG A 291 -4.98 -44.84 0.74
C ARG A 291 -6.27 -44.39 0.06
N ALA A 292 -6.17 -43.40 -0.84
CA ALA A 292 -7.27 -43.00 -1.72
C ALA A 292 -7.32 -43.80 -3.05
N GLY A 293 -6.52 -44.85 -3.19
CA GLY A 293 -6.47 -45.72 -4.37
C GLY A 293 -5.56 -45.22 -5.51
N LEU A 294 -4.73 -44.21 -5.31
CA LEU A 294 -3.84 -43.66 -6.33
C LEU A 294 -2.54 -44.46 -6.39
N ALA A 295 -2.09 -44.83 -7.59
CA ALA A 295 -0.80 -45.49 -7.80
C ALA A 295 0.39 -44.53 -7.51
N ALA A 296 1.45 -45.06 -6.87
CA ALA A 296 2.64 -44.25 -6.55
C ALA A 296 3.25 -43.59 -7.82
N ALA A 297 3.35 -44.33 -8.92
CA ALA A 297 3.84 -43.82 -10.19
C ALA A 297 2.95 -42.65 -10.78
N HIS A 298 1.67 -42.62 -10.45
CA HIS A 298 0.81 -41.50 -10.81
C HIS A 298 1.10 -40.27 -9.96
N LEU A 299 1.28 -40.43 -8.66
CA LEU A 299 1.63 -39.35 -7.73
C LEU A 299 2.97 -38.72 -8.12
N ASP A 300 3.99 -39.51 -8.39
CA ASP A 300 5.31 -39.04 -8.81
C ASP A 300 5.20 -38.20 -10.09
N ARG A 301 4.49 -38.73 -11.09
CA ARG A 301 4.32 -38.06 -12.38
C ARG A 301 3.55 -36.74 -12.25
N VAL A 302 2.52 -36.67 -11.43
CA VAL A 302 1.64 -35.51 -11.33
C VAL A 302 2.18 -34.45 -10.37
N LEU A 303 2.75 -34.84 -9.22
CA LEU A 303 3.30 -33.91 -8.25
C LEU A 303 4.68 -33.34 -8.67
N PHE A 304 5.45 -34.12 -9.45
CA PHE A 304 6.83 -33.76 -9.78
C PHE A 304 7.05 -33.34 -11.25
N ALA A 305 6.05 -33.51 -12.13
CA ALA A 305 6.10 -33.06 -13.50
C ALA A 305 5.14 -31.87 -13.75
N PRO A 306 5.63 -30.76 -14.32
CA PRO A 306 4.82 -29.53 -14.48
C PRO A 306 3.54 -29.68 -15.32
N ALA A 307 3.51 -30.66 -16.22
CA ALA A 307 2.37 -30.90 -17.13
C ALA A 307 1.29 -31.82 -16.54
N GLY A 308 1.54 -32.50 -15.43
CA GLY A 308 0.67 -33.55 -14.93
C GLY A 308 -0.67 -33.10 -14.37
N THR A 309 -0.79 -31.84 -13.97
CA THR A 309 -2.02 -31.23 -13.43
C THR A 309 -2.59 -30.16 -14.34
N ALA A 310 -2.20 -30.09 -15.61
CA ALA A 310 -2.55 -29.00 -16.54
C ALA A 310 -2.29 -27.58 -15.95
N GLY A 311 -1.29 -27.45 -15.10
CA GLY A 311 -0.96 -26.19 -14.45
C GLY A 311 -1.83 -25.85 -13.23
N ALA A 312 -2.69 -26.74 -12.77
CA ALA A 312 -3.56 -26.51 -11.59
C ALA A 312 -2.78 -26.42 -10.27
N LEU A 313 -1.70 -27.20 -10.14
CA LEU A 313 -0.81 -27.19 -8.98
C LEU A 313 0.58 -26.72 -9.36
N GLN A 314 1.21 -26.01 -8.43
CA GLN A 314 2.60 -25.56 -8.50
C GLN A 314 3.35 -26.05 -7.26
N ARG A 315 4.55 -26.55 -7.44
CA ARG A 315 5.39 -27.01 -6.33
C ARG A 315 6.39 -25.92 -5.93
N ALA A 316 6.46 -25.67 -4.62
CA ALA A 316 7.47 -24.81 -4.00
C ALA A 316 8.16 -25.59 -2.87
N GLY A 317 9.33 -26.19 -3.13
CA GLY A 317 10.04 -27.04 -2.17
C GLY A 317 9.24 -28.30 -1.79
N SER A 318 8.91 -28.44 -0.51
CA SER A 318 8.08 -29.54 0.04
C SER A 318 6.57 -29.22 0.00
N ARG A 319 6.16 -28.06 -0.46
CA ARG A 319 4.76 -27.61 -0.51
C ARG A 319 4.20 -27.63 -1.93
N VAL A 320 2.91 -27.86 -2.03
CA VAL A 320 2.13 -27.87 -3.27
C VAL A 320 1.03 -26.83 -3.13
N HIS A 321 0.99 -25.89 -4.04
CA HIS A 321 0.04 -24.78 -4.05
C HIS A 321 -0.88 -24.87 -5.27
N PHE A 322 -2.13 -24.43 -5.13
CA PHE A 322 -2.95 -24.18 -6.30
C PHE A 322 -2.42 -22.95 -7.06
N SER A 323 -2.42 -23.02 -8.38
CA SER A 323 -2.01 -21.89 -9.24
C SER A 323 -2.88 -20.65 -9.06
N HIS A 324 -4.11 -20.85 -8.57
CA HIS A 324 -5.06 -19.77 -8.26
C HIS A 324 -5.99 -20.19 -7.10
N PRO A 325 -6.27 -19.32 -6.12
CA PRO A 325 -7.12 -19.64 -4.97
C PRO A 325 -8.54 -20.09 -5.36
N LEU A 326 -9.11 -19.50 -6.43
CA LEU A 326 -10.43 -19.88 -6.93
C LEU A 326 -10.47 -21.31 -7.50
N LEU A 327 -9.34 -21.81 -8.00
CA LEU A 327 -9.27 -23.19 -8.50
C LEU A 327 -9.40 -24.22 -7.37
N ARG A 328 -8.76 -23.97 -6.22
CA ARG A 328 -8.96 -24.78 -5.00
C ARG A 328 -10.45 -24.82 -4.60
N ARG A 329 -11.09 -23.65 -4.60
CA ARG A 329 -12.52 -23.54 -4.27
C ARG A 329 -13.40 -24.25 -5.30
N ALA A 330 -13.07 -24.14 -6.59
CA ALA A 330 -13.78 -24.85 -7.66
C ALA A 330 -13.69 -26.37 -7.51
N VAL A 331 -12.52 -26.92 -7.14
CA VAL A 331 -12.33 -28.35 -6.83
C VAL A 331 -13.26 -28.78 -5.70
N LEU A 332 -13.27 -28.06 -4.58
CA LEU A 332 -14.14 -28.37 -3.45
C LEU A 332 -15.64 -28.19 -3.77
N HIS A 333 -15.98 -27.18 -4.58
CA HIS A 333 -17.37 -26.90 -4.95
C HIS A 333 -17.99 -28.01 -5.79
N ARG A 334 -17.24 -28.57 -6.75
CA ARG A 334 -17.73 -29.62 -7.65
C ARG A 334 -17.87 -30.98 -7.01
N GLU A 335 -17.13 -31.26 -5.95
CA GLU A 335 -17.14 -32.60 -5.34
C GLU A 335 -18.35 -32.79 -4.41
N PRO A 336 -19.06 -33.92 -4.49
CA PRO A 336 -20.16 -34.24 -3.59
C PRO A 336 -19.77 -34.20 -2.11
N PRO A 337 -20.65 -33.73 -1.20
CA PRO A 337 -20.37 -33.62 0.23
C PRO A 337 -19.84 -34.92 0.86
N GLY A 338 -20.36 -36.09 0.45
CA GLY A 338 -19.91 -37.39 0.92
C GLY A 338 -18.47 -37.69 0.59
N ARG A 339 -18.02 -37.35 -0.63
CA ARG A 339 -16.65 -37.57 -1.07
C ARG A 339 -15.66 -36.60 -0.37
N ARG A 340 -16.08 -35.33 -0.19
CA ARG A 340 -15.29 -34.36 0.59
C ARG A 340 -15.07 -34.85 2.03
N ARG A 341 -16.15 -35.35 2.71
CA ARG A 341 -16.06 -35.88 4.05
C ARG A 341 -15.11 -37.09 4.13
N ALA A 342 -15.21 -38.03 3.21
CA ALA A 342 -14.34 -39.19 3.17
C ALA A 342 -12.84 -38.83 3.05
N VAL A 343 -12.53 -37.80 2.25
CA VAL A 343 -11.15 -37.29 2.13
C VAL A 343 -10.69 -36.64 3.43
N HIS A 344 -11.51 -35.85 4.09
CA HIS A 344 -11.18 -35.26 5.38
C HIS A 344 -10.98 -36.32 6.48
N GLU A 345 -11.80 -37.38 6.52
CA GLU A 345 -11.64 -38.51 7.42
C GLU A 345 -10.30 -39.25 7.18
N LEU A 346 -9.94 -39.49 5.91
CA LEU A 346 -8.67 -40.09 5.53
C LEU A 346 -7.47 -39.25 6.01
N LEU A 347 -7.51 -37.95 5.76
CA LEU A 347 -6.46 -37.01 6.21
C LEU A 347 -6.38 -36.96 7.74
N ALA A 348 -7.52 -36.94 8.44
CA ALA A 348 -7.57 -36.97 9.91
C ALA A 348 -6.90 -38.21 10.47
N GLY A 349 -7.17 -39.40 9.90
CA GLY A 349 -6.53 -40.64 10.30
C GLY A 349 -5.00 -40.64 10.08
N LEU A 350 -4.53 -40.02 9.00
CA LEU A 350 -3.09 -39.88 8.72
C LEU A 350 -2.37 -38.91 9.66
N LEU A 351 -3.06 -37.84 10.06
CA LEU A 351 -2.52 -36.79 10.93
C LEU A 351 -2.58 -37.16 12.42
N ALA A 352 -3.43 -38.10 12.81
CA ALA A 352 -3.58 -38.61 14.17
C ALA A 352 -2.48 -39.62 14.59
N GLY A 353 -1.48 -39.87 13.76
CA GLY A 353 -0.38 -40.81 14.05
C GLY A 353 0.49 -40.41 15.25
N PRO A 354 1.31 -41.34 15.78
CA PRO A 354 2.23 -41.08 16.90
C PRO A 354 3.17 -39.90 16.56
N GLY A 355 3.26 -38.91 17.46
CA GLY A 355 4.12 -37.75 17.31
C GLY A 355 3.54 -36.58 16.47
N SER A 356 2.35 -36.72 15.92
CA SER A 356 1.68 -35.64 15.19
C SER A 356 0.91 -34.69 16.14
N PRO A 357 0.93 -33.39 15.91
CA PRO A 357 0.13 -32.45 16.68
C PRO A 357 -1.36 -32.79 16.58
N PRO A 358 -2.13 -32.78 17.70
CA PRO A 358 -3.53 -33.17 17.66
C PRO A 358 -4.41 -32.16 16.87
N LEU A 359 -4.04 -30.89 16.81
CA LEU A 359 -4.88 -29.88 16.19
C LEU A 359 -5.15 -30.11 14.68
N PRO A 360 -4.17 -30.38 13.80
CA PRO A 360 -4.44 -30.67 12.39
C PRO A 360 -5.41 -31.84 12.18
N ALA A 361 -5.28 -32.92 12.97
CA ALA A 361 -6.20 -34.05 12.91
C ALA A 361 -7.63 -33.66 13.34
N LEU A 362 -7.77 -32.85 14.40
CA LEU A 362 -9.05 -32.36 14.89
C LEU A 362 -9.72 -31.42 13.88
N VAL A 363 -8.95 -30.56 13.21
CA VAL A 363 -9.46 -29.68 12.14
C VAL A 363 -10.03 -30.51 10.99
N GLN A 364 -9.31 -31.54 10.55
CA GLN A 364 -9.81 -32.43 9.48
C GLN A 364 -11.04 -33.23 9.93
N ARG A 365 -11.10 -33.69 11.18
CA ARG A 365 -12.33 -34.31 11.75
C ARG A 365 -13.52 -33.35 11.77
N ALA A 366 -13.25 -32.08 12.09
CA ALA A 366 -14.30 -31.05 12.08
C ALA A 366 -14.86 -30.77 10.67
N CYS A 367 -14.00 -30.83 9.64
CA CYS A 367 -14.43 -30.72 8.24
C CYS A 367 -15.22 -31.96 7.77
N ALA A 368 -14.97 -33.12 8.36
CA ALA A 368 -15.72 -34.36 8.09
C ALA A 368 -17.04 -34.46 8.86
N ALA A 369 -17.22 -33.71 9.95
CA ALA A 369 -18.40 -33.81 10.80
C ALA A 369 -19.72 -33.53 10.04
N PRO A 370 -20.73 -34.37 10.19
CA PRO A 370 -22.00 -34.20 9.48
C PRO A 370 -22.90 -33.11 10.07
N GLY A 371 -22.56 -32.61 11.26
CA GLY A 371 -23.36 -31.60 12.00
C GLY A 371 -22.69 -31.23 13.31
N PRO A 372 -23.41 -30.55 14.22
CA PRO A 372 -22.87 -30.15 15.51
C PRO A 372 -22.33 -31.30 16.33
N ASP A 373 -21.17 -31.10 16.97
CA ASP A 373 -20.50 -32.06 17.84
C ASP A 373 -19.83 -31.34 19.02
N ALA A 374 -20.48 -31.35 20.17
CA ALA A 374 -20.02 -30.62 21.34
C ALA A 374 -18.69 -31.18 21.90
N ALA A 375 -18.46 -32.50 21.77
CA ALA A 375 -17.24 -33.16 22.26
C ALA A 375 -16.04 -32.77 21.36
N LEU A 376 -16.19 -32.80 20.04
CA LEU A 376 -15.19 -32.38 19.10
C LEU A 376 -14.90 -30.85 19.22
N ALA A 377 -15.94 -30.05 19.44
CA ALA A 377 -15.80 -28.61 19.70
C ALA A 377 -14.93 -28.33 20.94
N ALA A 378 -15.15 -29.04 22.04
CA ALA A 378 -14.33 -28.92 23.24
C ALA A 378 -12.88 -29.40 23.04
N GLN A 379 -12.65 -30.45 22.25
CA GLN A 379 -11.31 -30.92 21.89
C GLN A 379 -10.54 -29.87 21.05
N LEU A 380 -11.20 -29.24 20.09
CA LEU A 380 -10.62 -28.17 19.28
C LEU A 380 -10.25 -26.95 20.12
N GLU A 381 -11.16 -26.54 21.03
CA GLU A 381 -10.90 -25.43 21.93
C GLU A 381 -9.70 -25.70 22.85
N ALA A 382 -9.65 -26.90 23.45
CA ALA A 382 -8.52 -27.32 24.29
C ALA A 382 -7.21 -27.37 23.49
N ALA A 383 -7.23 -27.89 22.26
CA ALA A 383 -6.02 -27.94 21.39
C ALA A 383 -5.57 -26.54 20.94
N ALA A 384 -6.48 -25.57 20.84
CA ALA A 384 -6.17 -24.17 20.49
C ALA A 384 -5.47 -23.39 21.63
N THR A 385 -5.44 -23.91 22.86
CA THR A 385 -4.71 -23.29 23.99
C THR A 385 -3.20 -23.50 23.90
N ALA A 386 -2.72 -24.51 23.14
CA ALA A 386 -1.29 -24.75 22.94
C ALA A 386 -0.61 -23.58 22.23
N PRO A 387 0.71 -23.33 22.45
CA PRO A 387 1.46 -22.27 21.77
C PRO A 387 1.57 -22.60 20.28
N ARG A 388 0.82 -21.86 19.47
CA ARG A 388 0.70 -21.98 18.01
C ARG A 388 0.49 -20.60 17.39
N PRO A 389 0.72 -20.43 16.09
CA PRO A 389 0.37 -19.20 15.37
C PRO A 389 -1.07 -18.79 15.62
N HIS A 390 -1.31 -17.51 15.83
CA HIS A 390 -2.64 -16.96 16.13
C HIS A 390 -3.68 -17.29 15.05
N GLY A 391 -3.29 -17.31 13.78
CA GLY A 391 -4.18 -17.70 12.66
C GLY A 391 -4.71 -19.13 12.79
N GLU A 392 -3.86 -20.11 13.14
CA GLU A 392 -4.28 -21.50 13.38
C GLU A 392 -5.24 -21.61 14.56
N ARG A 393 -4.93 -20.91 15.66
CA ARG A 393 -5.81 -20.87 16.85
C ARG A 393 -7.17 -20.27 16.53
N SER A 394 -7.19 -19.16 15.75
CA SER A 394 -8.43 -18.55 15.27
C SER A 394 -9.27 -19.51 14.44
N ALA A 395 -8.64 -20.21 13.49
CA ALA A 395 -9.33 -21.18 12.64
C ALA A 395 -9.92 -22.33 13.44
N ALA A 396 -9.18 -22.86 14.41
CA ALA A 396 -9.64 -23.94 15.28
C ALA A 396 -10.84 -23.53 16.16
N LEU A 397 -10.76 -22.35 16.78
CA LEU A 397 -11.84 -21.80 17.61
C LEU A 397 -13.10 -21.48 16.81
N ALA A 398 -12.96 -20.97 15.58
CA ALA A 398 -14.08 -20.73 14.68
C ALA A 398 -14.80 -22.03 14.29
N ARG A 399 -14.05 -23.11 14.06
CA ARG A 399 -14.63 -24.46 13.81
C ARG A 399 -15.30 -25.00 15.07
N ALA A 400 -14.68 -24.86 16.24
CA ALA A 400 -15.29 -25.23 17.49
C ALA A 400 -16.62 -24.50 17.74
N ALA A 401 -16.67 -23.21 17.42
CA ALA A 401 -17.90 -22.41 17.47
C ALA A 401 -18.99 -22.96 16.53
N ALA A 402 -18.63 -23.31 15.30
CA ALA A 402 -19.55 -23.85 14.30
C ALA A 402 -20.13 -25.23 14.72
N LEU A 403 -19.37 -26.03 15.46
CA LEU A 403 -19.80 -27.34 15.98
C LEU A 403 -20.58 -27.24 17.31
N SER A 404 -20.69 -26.04 17.91
CA SER A 404 -21.34 -25.84 19.21
C SER A 404 -22.87 -25.89 19.09
N THR A 405 -23.51 -26.60 20.01
CA THR A 405 -24.97 -26.64 20.17
C THR A 405 -25.49 -25.54 21.10
N ASP A 406 -24.66 -25.15 22.08
CA ASP A 406 -24.98 -24.08 23.04
C ASP A 406 -24.61 -22.70 22.48
N ASP A 407 -25.54 -21.76 22.49
CA ASP A 407 -25.39 -20.43 21.91
C ASP A 407 -24.38 -19.57 22.69
N THR A 408 -24.29 -19.75 24.01
CA THR A 408 -23.35 -19.00 24.89
C THR A 408 -21.92 -19.45 24.61
N LEU A 409 -21.69 -20.76 24.56
CA LEU A 409 -20.39 -21.32 24.21
C LEU A 409 -20.01 -20.99 22.76
N ARG A 410 -20.96 -20.99 21.85
CA ARG A 410 -20.74 -20.56 20.45
C ARG A 410 -20.26 -19.12 20.39
N ALA A 411 -20.93 -18.21 21.08
CA ALA A 411 -20.55 -16.80 21.15
C ALA A 411 -19.19 -16.59 21.79
N ALA A 412 -18.88 -17.28 22.89
CA ALA A 412 -17.58 -17.23 23.54
C ALA A 412 -16.46 -17.70 22.62
N ARG A 413 -16.65 -18.81 21.89
CA ARG A 413 -15.68 -19.35 20.93
C ARG A 413 -15.46 -18.46 19.73
N PHE A 414 -16.53 -17.84 19.15
CA PHE A 414 -16.39 -16.84 18.10
C PHE A 414 -15.66 -15.60 18.60
N THR A 415 -15.91 -15.15 19.82
CA THR A 415 -15.17 -14.03 20.40
C THR A 415 -13.68 -14.36 20.58
N ALA A 416 -13.36 -15.54 21.08
CA ALA A 416 -11.99 -16.01 21.22
C ALA A 416 -11.31 -16.18 19.84
N ALA A 417 -12.04 -16.68 18.85
CA ALA A 417 -11.55 -16.78 17.46
C ALA A 417 -11.25 -15.39 16.88
N ALA A 418 -12.10 -14.41 17.12
CA ALA A 418 -11.91 -13.01 16.70
C ALA A 418 -10.68 -12.38 17.35
N GLU A 419 -10.44 -12.61 18.63
CA GLU A 419 -9.24 -12.14 19.33
C GLU A 419 -7.97 -12.72 18.70
N GLN A 420 -7.97 -14.02 18.42
CA GLN A 420 -6.82 -14.65 17.77
C GLN A 420 -6.63 -14.18 16.32
N ALA A 421 -7.70 -13.92 15.56
CA ALA A 421 -7.60 -13.34 14.22
C ALA A 421 -6.99 -11.94 14.27
N ARG A 422 -7.43 -11.09 15.22
CA ARG A 422 -6.85 -9.75 15.44
C ARG A 422 -5.36 -9.83 15.75
N LEU A 423 -4.95 -10.73 16.61
CA LEU A 423 -3.53 -10.93 16.97
C LEU A 423 -2.70 -11.43 15.78
N ALA A 424 -3.30 -12.20 14.88
CA ALA A 424 -2.69 -12.62 13.61
C ALA A 424 -2.64 -11.49 12.55
N GLY A 425 -3.20 -10.31 12.84
CA GLY A 425 -3.28 -9.22 11.89
C GLY A 425 -4.43 -9.33 10.86
N ASP A 426 -5.35 -10.27 11.02
CA ASP A 426 -6.53 -10.44 10.15
C ASP A 426 -7.76 -9.74 10.76
N THR A 427 -7.80 -8.42 10.61
CA THR A 427 -8.88 -7.57 11.15
C THR A 427 -10.24 -7.87 10.48
N GLY A 428 -10.23 -8.22 9.19
CA GLY A 428 -11.44 -8.60 8.45
C GLY A 428 -12.08 -9.85 9.03
N ARG A 429 -11.30 -10.90 9.24
CA ARG A 429 -11.76 -12.15 9.85
C ARG A 429 -12.23 -11.95 11.30
N ALA A 430 -11.52 -11.13 12.07
CA ALA A 430 -11.91 -10.81 13.44
C ALA A 430 -13.31 -10.16 13.50
N ARG A 431 -13.59 -9.18 12.62
CA ARG A 431 -14.91 -8.55 12.50
C ARG A 431 -15.99 -9.55 12.07
N ALA A 432 -15.70 -10.39 11.08
CA ALA A 432 -16.62 -11.42 10.61
C ALA A 432 -17.01 -12.42 11.72
N MET A 433 -16.05 -12.77 12.60
CA MET A 433 -16.35 -13.61 13.76
C MET A 433 -17.23 -12.89 14.80
N LEU A 434 -16.93 -11.61 15.11
CA LEU A 434 -17.73 -10.82 16.05
C LEU A 434 -19.13 -10.53 15.56
N ALA A 435 -19.35 -10.41 14.25
CA ALA A 435 -20.68 -10.25 13.67
C ALA A 435 -21.62 -11.46 13.93
N ARG A 436 -21.04 -12.63 14.23
CA ARG A 436 -21.78 -13.84 14.63
C ARG A 436 -22.13 -13.92 16.10
N VAL A 437 -21.65 -12.96 16.91
CA VAL A 437 -21.89 -12.90 18.35
C VAL A 437 -23.09 -12.00 18.62
N GLY A 438 -24.19 -12.58 19.10
CA GLY A 438 -25.38 -11.82 19.47
C GLY A 438 -25.09 -10.82 20.61
N PRO A 439 -25.70 -9.63 20.59
CA PRO A 439 -25.41 -8.56 21.54
C PRO A 439 -25.67 -8.96 23.02
N HIS A 440 -26.62 -9.84 23.26
CA HIS A 440 -26.96 -10.31 24.62
C HIS A 440 -26.05 -11.43 25.15
N LEU A 441 -25.23 -12.04 24.30
CA LEU A 441 -24.34 -13.16 24.62
C LEU A 441 -22.88 -12.76 24.71
N ALA A 442 -22.60 -11.46 24.52
CA ALA A 442 -21.25 -10.98 24.24
C ALA A 442 -20.31 -10.96 25.46
N GLY A 443 -20.81 -10.92 26.70
CA GLY A 443 -19.95 -10.74 27.88
C GLY A 443 -18.93 -9.60 27.71
N GLY A 444 -17.99 -9.41 28.60
CA GLY A 444 -16.96 -8.36 28.53
C GLY A 444 -15.88 -8.59 27.44
N ALA A 445 -15.70 -9.83 27.00
CA ALA A 445 -14.66 -10.16 26.00
C ALA A 445 -14.98 -9.62 24.58
N ALA A 446 -16.25 -9.60 24.16
CA ALA A 446 -16.60 -9.10 22.84
C ALA A 446 -16.47 -7.57 22.70
N PRO A 447 -16.92 -6.72 23.66
CA PRO A 447 -16.58 -5.30 23.66
C PRO A 447 -15.07 -5.05 23.68
N TYR A 448 -14.30 -5.84 24.41
CA TYR A 448 -12.84 -5.75 24.42
C TYR A 448 -12.25 -5.93 23.01
N VAL A 449 -12.60 -7.01 22.32
CA VAL A 449 -12.08 -7.26 20.96
C VAL A 449 -12.57 -6.18 19.97
N ARG A 450 -13.84 -5.72 20.08
CA ARG A 450 -14.36 -4.61 19.25
C ARG A 450 -13.58 -3.34 19.48
N GLY A 451 -13.32 -2.98 20.74
CA GLY A 451 -12.56 -1.78 21.09
C GLY A 451 -11.12 -1.82 20.59
N MET A 452 -10.44 -2.95 20.74
CA MET A 452 -9.08 -3.15 20.21
C MET A 452 -9.02 -3.11 18.69
N LEU A 453 -10.05 -3.60 17.98
CA LEU A 453 -10.16 -3.46 16.55
C LEU A 453 -10.41 -2.02 16.11
N ALA A 454 -11.30 -1.29 16.80
CA ALA A 454 -11.58 0.11 16.53
C ALA A 454 -10.35 1.00 16.79
N LEU A 455 -9.55 0.68 17.82
CA LEU A 455 -8.30 1.37 18.10
C LEU A 455 -7.30 1.24 16.94
N SER A 456 -7.26 0.08 16.28
CA SER A 456 -6.37 -0.16 15.15
C SER A 456 -6.94 0.33 13.81
N ASP A 457 -8.28 0.28 13.64
CA ASP A 457 -8.96 0.50 12.36
C ASP A 457 -10.40 0.99 12.57
N GLY A 458 -10.57 2.20 13.09
CA GLY A 458 -11.88 2.81 13.30
C GLY A 458 -11.82 4.10 14.11
N PRO A 459 -12.97 4.71 14.40
CA PRO A 459 -13.03 5.89 15.27
C PRO A 459 -12.52 5.58 16.66
N VAL A 460 -11.53 6.34 17.15
CA VAL A 460 -10.94 6.12 18.46
C VAL A 460 -11.90 6.47 19.62
N ALA A 461 -12.91 7.27 19.37
CA ALA A 461 -14.00 7.52 20.32
C ALA A 461 -14.81 6.23 20.62
N ASP A 462 -15.16 5.49 19.55
CA ASP A 462 -15.87 4.21 19.66
C ASP A 462 -14.98 3.15 20.35
N ALA A 463 -13.67 3.16 20.02
CA ALA A 463 -12.68 2.31 20.68
C ALA A 463 -12.67 2.54 22.19
N ARG A 464 -12.59 3.81 22.61
CA ARG A 464 -12.58 4.19 24.04
C ARG A 464 -13.85 3.73 24.75
N GLU A 465 -15.03 3.99 24.18
CA GLU A 465 -16.31 3.60 24.77
C GLU A 465 -16.43 2.08 24.95
N ALA A 466 -16.09 1.32 23.90
CA ALA A 466 -16.12 -0.14 23.93
C ALA A 466 -15.14 -0.72 24.95
N LEU A 467 -13.93 -0.15 25.06
CA LEU A 467 -12.90 -0.60 26.00
C LEU A 467 -13.25 -0.27 27.46
N LEU A 468 -13.85 0.89 27.74
CA LEU A 468 -14.34 1.21 29.09
C LEU A 468 -15.48 0.27 29.50
N THR A 469 -16.43 0.02 28.58
CA THR A 469 -17.50 -0.98 28.81
C THR A 469 -16.92 -2.38 29.06
N ALA A 470 -15.92 -2.78 28.26
CA ALA A 470 -15.23 -4.06 28.46
C ALA A 470 -14.55 -4.13 29.83
N ALA A 471 -13.86 -3.07 30.26
CA ALA A 471 -13.20 -3.02 31.57
C ALA A 471 -14.18 -3.19 32.73
N GLU A 472 -15.35 -2.55 32.68
CA GLU A 472 -16.40 -2.70 33.68
C GLU A 472 -16.93 -4.13 33.76
N LEU A 473 -17.19 -4.76 32.63
CA LEU A 473 -17.71 -6.13 32.54
C LEU A 473 -16.67 -7.19 32.93
N LEU A 474 -15.38 -6.95 32.64
CA LEU A 474 -14.30 -7.90 32.91
C LEU A 474 -13.72 -7.79 34.31
N ALA A 475 -13.85 -6.65 34.97
CA ALA A 475 -13.24 -6.38 36.29
C ALA A 475 -13.46 -7.47 37.35
N PRO A 476 -14.64 -8.13 37.44
CA PRO A 476 -14.87 -9.21 38.44
C PRO A 476 -14.16 -10.54 38.06
N HIS A 477 -13.75 -10.75 36.80
CA HIS A 477 -13.44 -12.09 36.30
C HIS A 477 -12.07 -12.20 35.62
N ASP A 478 -11.54 -11.11 35.01
CA ASP A 478 -10.30 -11.10 34.24
C ASP A 478 -9.54 -9.79 34.43
N ALA A 479 -8.73 -9.78 35.50
CA ALA A 479 -7.92 -8.61 35.85
C ALA A 479 -6.94 -8.19 34.73
N ARG A 480 -6.39 -9.15 33.98
CA ARG A 480 -5.44 -8.85 32.92
C ARG A 480 -6.12 -8.12 31.74
N ARG A 481 -7.20 -8.68 31.21
CA ARG A 481 -7.95 -8.01 30.13
C ARG A 481 -8.57 -6.69 30.58
N THR A 482 -8.95 -6.56 31.86
CA THR A 482 -9.38 -5.28 32.43
C THR A 482 -8.28 -4.23 32.33
N LEU A 483 -7.04 -4.58 32.68
CA LEU A 483 -5.88 -3.70 32.51
C LEU A 483 -5.66 -3.33 31.05
N ASP A 484 -5.61 -4.32 30.15
CA ASP A 484 -5.39 -4.11 28.73
C ASP A 484 -6.49 -3.21 28.13
N ALA A 485 -7.74 -3.37 28.55
CA ALA A 485 -8.86 -2.52 28.13
C ALA A 485 -8.70 -1.06 28.60
N LEU A 486 -8.29 -0.84 29.84
CA LEU A 486 -8.09 0.51 30.38
C LEU A 486 -6.89 1.22 29.74
N PHE A 487 -5.80 0.50 29.47
CA PHE A 487 -4.66 1.04 28.74
C PHE A 487 -5.03 1.36 27.29
N GLY A 488 -5.79 0.49 26.62
CA GLY A 488 -6.29 0.77 25.26
C GLY A 488 -7.26 1.97 25.23
N ALA A 489 -8.12 2.13 26.24
CA ALA A 489 -8.99 3.31 26.38
C ALA A 489 -8.19 4.61 26.58
N ALA A 490 -7.08 4.53 27.33
CA ALA A 490 -6.17 5.66 27.49
C ALA A 490 -5.41 5.96 26.18
N GLU A 491 -4.99 4.95 25.44
CA GLU A 491 -4.35 5.13 24.13
C GLU A 491 -5.33 5.81 23.13
N ALA A 492 -6.59 5.37 23.09
CA ALA A 492 -7.62 6.03 22.30
C ALA A 492 -7.81 7.51 22.69
N ALA A 493 -7.81 7.83 24.01
CA ALA A 493 -7.88 9.21 24.48
C ALA A 493 -6.62 10.03 24.13
N TRP A 494 -5.44 9.38 24.12
CA TRP A 494 -4.20 9.98 23.65
C TRP A 494 -4.30 10.37 22.17
N ASP A 495 -4.73 9.45 21.31
CA ASP A 495 -4.88 9.72 19.88
C ASP A 495 -5.89 10.85 19.60
N MET A 496 -6.94 10.95 20.41
CA MET A 496 -7.93 12.06 20.38
C MET A 496 -7.35 13.40 20.85
N GLY A 497 -6.22 13.40 21.53
CA GLY A 497 -5.68 14.60 22.18
C GLY A 497 -6.47 15.02 23.44
N ASP A 498 -7.23 14.11 24.06
CA ASP A 498 -8.05 14.36 25.27
C ASP A 498 -7.33 13.88 26.53
N ALA A 499 -6.56 14.80 27.14
CA ALA A 499 -5.84 14.53 28.40
C ALA A 499 -6.76 14.20 29.57
N ILE A 500 -7.99 14.73 29.60
CA ILE A 500 -8.95 14.46 30.69
C ILE A 500 -9.46 13.03 30.58
N ALA A 501 -9.83 12.62 29.36
CA ALA A 501 -10.26 11.25 29.09
C ALA A 501 -9.13 10.24 29.33
N TYR A 502 -7.88 10.60 29.00
CA TYR A 502 -6.71 9.80 29.34
C TYR A 502 -6.57 9.58 30.84
N LEU A 503 -6.64 10.66 31.64
CA LEU A 503 -6.57 10.61 33.10
C LEU A 503 -7.71 9.80 33.70
N ASP A 504 -8.94 9.94 33.17
CA ASP A 504 -10.10 9.15 33.63
C ASP A 504 -9.84 7.65 33.42
N ALA A 505 -9.42 7.21 32.25
CA ALA A 505 -9.11 5.81 31.96
C ALA A 505 -7.99 5.27 32.88
N MET A 506 -6.88 6.01 33.01
CA MET A 506 -5.73 5.60 33.82
C MET A 506 -6.04 5.57 35.34
N ASN A 507 -6.93 6.42 35.84
CA ASN A 507 -7.31 6.43 37.23
C ASN A 507 -8.23 5.25 37.64
N ARG A 508 -8.91 4.62 36.66
CA ARG A 508 -9.69 3.40 36.88
C ARG A 508 -8.83 2.13 36.97
N VAL A 509 -7.54 2.19 36.60
CA VAL A 509 -6.62 1.04 36.66
C VAL A 509 -6.40 0.59 38.09
N PRO A 510 -6.74 -0.68 38.48
CA PRO A 510 -6.55 -1.20 39.83
C PRO A 510 -5.04 -1.31 40.13
N VAL A 511 -4.59 -0.63 41.19
CA VAL A 511 -3.16 -0.58 41.58
C VAL A 511 -2.61 -1.97 41.92
N ALA A 512 -3.43 -2.84 42.52
CA ALA A 512 -3.04 -4.17 42.93
C ALA A 512 -2.88 -5.19 41.76
N ALA A 513 -3.42 -4.87 40.55
CA ALA A 513 -3.42 -5.77 39.39
C ALA A 513 -2.30 -5.45 38.43
N ALA A 514 -1.70 -4.25 38.49
CA ALA A 514 -0.62 -3.84 37.59
C ALA A 514 0.74 -4.34 38.09
N ASP A 515 1.58 -4.81 37.18
CA ASP A 515 2.99 -5.03 37.49
C ASP A 515 3.69 -3.70 37.83
N ARG A 516 4.92 -3.79 38.35
CA ARG A 516 5.68 -2.60 38.82
C ARG A 516 5.91 -1.59 37.68
N SER A 517 6.26 -2.05 36.48
CA SER A 517 6.50 -1.20 35.31
C SER A 517 5.23 -0.48 34.86
N MET A 518 4.11 -1.21 34.73
CA MET A 518 2.80 -0.63 34.40
C MET A 518 2.33 0.39 35.44
N ALA A 519 2.51 0.09 36.74
CA ALA A 519 2.14 1.00 37.85
C ALA A 519 2.96 2.29 37.80
N GLN A 520 4.27 2.20 37.56
CA GLN A 520 5.18 3.35 37.38
C GLN A 520 4.83 4.19 36.18
N TYR A 521 4.62 3.55 35.03
CA TYR A 521 4.19 4.22 33.78
C TYR A 521 2.88 4.99 34.00
N ARG A 522 1.84 4.33 34.51
CA ARG A 522 0.55 4.94 34.80
C ARG A 522 0.69 6.15 35.74
N ALA A 523 1.33 5.95 36.88
CA ALA A 523 1.48 7.02 37.87
C ALA A 523 2.33 8.17 37.35
N GLY A 524 3.35 7.88 36.55
CA GLY A 524 4.19 8.87 35.92
C GLY A 524 3.45 9.72 34.88
N MET A 525 2.72 9.09 33.97
CA MET A 525 1.89 9.78 32.97
C MET A 525 0.77 10.62 33.62
N CYS A 526 0.06 10.05 34.61
CA CYS A 526 -0.95 10.80 35.34
C CYS A 526 -0.37 12.02 36.06
N ALA A 527 0.81 11.90 36.66
CA ALA A 527 1.45 13.03 37.36
C ALA A 527 1.88 14.13 36.36
N VAL A 528 2.46 13.78 35.20
CA VAL A 528 2.82 14.75 34.16
C VAL A 528 1.59 15.52 33.68
N LEU A 529 0.52 14.81 33.33
CA LEU A 529 -0.71 15.42 32.79
C LEU A 529 -1.52 16.17 33.86
N ALA A 530 -1.41 15.80 35.13
CA ALA A 530 -2.01 16.54 36.25
C ALA A 530 -1.18 17.78 36.68
N GLY A 531 -0.11 18.13 35.99
CA GLY A 531 0.72 19.32 36.28
C GLY A 531 1.78 19.09 37.35
N HIS A 532 2.15 17.85 37.65
CA HIS A 532 3.22 17.45 38.57
C HIS A 532 4.38 16.79 37.84
N PRO A 533 5.06 17.50 36.89
CA PRO A 533 6.06 16.91 35.98
C PRO A 533 7.26 16.33 36.72
N ASP A 534 7.76 16.95 37.80
CA ASP A 534 8.95 16.46 38.53
C ASP A 534 8.73 15.06 39.10
N ARG A 535 7.55 14.85 39.72
CA ARG A 535 7.13 13.55 40.24
C ARG A 535 6.89 12.56 39.08
N GLY A 536 6.26 13.04 38.03
CA GLY A 536 5.98 12.24 36.84
C GLY A 536 7.25 11.74 36.16
N HIS A 537 8.21 12.64 35.94
CA HIS A 537 9.52 12.31 35.35
C HIS A 537 10.29 11.29 36.18
N ALA A 538 10.30 11.44 37.54
CA ALA A 538 10.96 10.46 38.40
C ALA A 538 10.37 9.05 38.23
N LEU A 539 9.03 8.92 38.13
CA LEU A 539 8.36 7.63 37.95
C LEU A 539 8.59 7.06 36.55
N LEU A 540 8.54 7.90 35.49
CA LEU A 540 8.80 7.45 34.12
C LEU A 540 10.25 7.01 33.94
N ARG A 541 11.22 7.66 34.64
CA ARG A 541 12.62 7.22 34.67
C ARG A 541 12.74 5.84 35.28
N CYS A 542 12.09 5.59 36.42
CA CYS A 542 12.05 4.25 36.98
C CYS A 542 11.44 3.20 36.05
N CYS A 543 10.41 3.56 35.26
CA CYS A 543 9.85 2.68 34.25
C CYS A 543 10.89 2.38 33.14
N LEU A 544 11.61 3.38 32.68
CA LEU A 544 12.65 3.23 31.66
C LEU A 544 13.82 2.36 32.17
N ASP A 545 14.31 2.60 33.39
CA ASP A 545 15.42 1.84 34.00
C ASP A 545 15.03 0.36 34.21
N SER A 546 13.76 0.08 34.53
CA SER A 546 13.28 -1.32 34.68
C SER A 546 13.27 -2.08 33.36
N ALA A 547 13.11 -1.39 32.24
CA ALA A 547 13.05 -1.98 30.92
C ALA A 547 14.41 -2.47 30.37
N ASP A 548 15.53 -2.16 31.00
CA ASP A 548 16.85 -2.63 30.57
C ASP A 548 16.93 -4.18 30.48
N ARG A 549 16.19 -4.88 31.33
CA ARG A 549 16.10 -6.34 31.35
C ARG A 549 14.82 -6.89 30.71
N ALA A 550 13.95 -6.03 30.21
CA ALA A 550 12.67 -6.44 29.63
C ALA A 550 12.87 -7.19 28.32
N GLU A 551 12.09 -8.25 28.12
CA GLU A 551 11.98 -9.01 26.87
C GLU A 551 10.58 -8.86 26.26
N ASP A 552 9.59 -8.41 27.05
CA ASP A 552 8.22 -8.20 26.62
C ASP A 552 8.11 -6.93 25.73
N ALA A 553 7.51 -7.07 24.57
CA ALA A 553 7.38 -5.98 23.61
C ALA A 553 6.55 -4.81 24.17
N GLY A 554 5.48 -5.10 24.90
CA GLY A 554 4.61 -4.07 25.50
C GLY A 554 5.34 -3.27 26.58
N GLU A 555 6.19 -3.92 27.39
CA GLU A 555 7.01 -3.24 28.38
C GLU A 555 8.03 -2.31 27.72
N LEU A 556 8.69 -2.79 26.63
CA LEU A 556 9.64 -2.00 25.85
C LEU A 556 8.99 -0.81 25.13
N LEU A 557 7.76 -0.96 24.62
CA LEU A 557 6.99 0.13 24.02
C LEU A 557 6.62 1.20 25.06
N ARG A 558 6.18 0.80 26.27
CA ARG A 558 5.93 1.74 27.38
C ARG A 558 7.19 2.47 27.82
N ALA A 559 8.34 1.78 27.82
CA ALA A 559 9.63 2.41 28.11
C ALA A 559 10.01 3.43 27.03
N GLY A 560 9.79 3.12 25.76
CA GLY A 560 9.99 4.04 24.63
C GLY A 560 9.10 5.29 24.75
N ALA A 561 7.82 5.12 25.09
CA ALA A 561 6.90 6.22 25.36
C ALA A 561 7.34 7.07 26.57
N SER A 562 7.78 6.42 27.65
CA SER A 562 8.35 7.12 28.84
C SER A 562 9.55 7.96 28.45
N ALA A 563 10.47 7.40 27.67
CA ALA A 563 11.67 8.10 27.19
C ALA A 563 11.32 9.32 26.31
N LEU A 564 10.32 9.21 25.44
CA LEU A 564 9.85 10.33 24.61
C LEU A 564 9.25 11.46 25.44
N VAL A 565 8.50 11.15 26.52
CA VAL A 565 7.95 12.16 27.45
C VAL A 565 9.05 12.84 28.25
N LEU A 566 10.07 12.08 28.66
CA LEU A 566 11.23 12.63 29.34
C LEU A 566 12.10 13.50 28.43
N GLY A 567 12.11 13.24 27.12
CA GLY A 567 13.01 13.85 26.15
C GLY A 567 14.31 13.05 25.92
N GLU A 568 14.37 11.81 26.43
CA GLU A 568 15.50 10.89 26.22
C GLU A 568 15.41 10.16 24.89
N VAL A 569 15.55 10.91 23.79
CA VAL A 569 15.30 10.43 22.43
C VAL A 569 16.14 9.21 22.04
N ASP A 570 17.39 9.14 22.45
CA ASP A 570 18.27 7.98 22.18
C ASP A 570 17.80 6.73 22.95
N ALA A 571 17.34 6.89 24.17
CA ALA A 571 16.75 5.80 24.95
C ALA A 571 15.44 5.31 24.29
N ALA A 572 14.62 6.22 23.77
CA ALA A 572 13.41 5.89 23.02
C ALA A 572 13.75 5.07 21.75
N CYS A 573 14.76 5.45 20.99
CA CYS A 573 15.25 4.70 19.83
C CYS A 573 15.75 3.30 20.24
N ARG A 574 16.49 3.17 21.31
CA ARG A 574 16.98 1.86 21.79
C ARG A 574 15.81 0.96 22.26
N ALA A 575 14.89 1.49 23.03
CA ALA A 575 13.73 0.75 23.51
C ALA A 575 12.83 0.31 22.33
N GLY A 576 12.55 1.21 21.39
CA GLY A 576 11.79 0.91 20.17
C GLY A 576 12.45 -0.15 19.28
N ALA A 577 13.77 -0.10 19.07
CA ALA A 577 14.49 -1.12 18.31
C ALA A 577 14.44 -2.50 18.99
N ARG A 578 14.54 -2.57 20.33
CA ARG A 578 14.37 -3.81 21.10
C ARG A 578 12.93 -4.32 21.04
N ALA A 579 11.94 -3.42 21.15
CA ALA A 579 10.53 -3.77 21.01
C ALA A 579 10.25 -4.37 19.62
N LEU A 580 10.75 -3.74 18.57
CA LEU A 580 10.64 -4.26 17.19
C LEU A 580 11.29 -5.65 17.05
N ALA A 581 12.46 -5.88 17.61
CA ALA A 581 13.11 -7.18 17.62
C ALA A 581 12.27 -8.23 18.37
N ALA A 582 11.71 -7.90 19.52
CA ALA A 582 10.84 -8.78 20.31
C ALA A 582 9.55 -9.14 19.53
N VAL A 583 8.92 -8.15 18.89
CA VAL A 583 7.72 -8.36 18.03
C VAL A 583 8.04 -9.30 16.87
N ARG A 584 9.16 -9.08 16.17
CA ARG A 584 9.55 -9.92 15.03
C ARG A 584 9.89 -11.36 15.42
N THR A 585 10.34 -11.60 16.63
CA THR A 585 10.73 -12.95 17.07
C THR A 585 9.59 -13.76 17.70
N ARG A 586 8.74 -13.12 18.49
CA ARG A 586 7.72 -13.80 19.31
C ARG A 586 6.40 -13.03 19.45
N GLY A 587 6.32 -11.80 18.96
CA GLY A 587 5.13 -10.96 19.11
C GLY A 587 4.01 -11.29 18.13
N PRO A 588 2.79 -10.80 18.41
CA PRO A 588 1.69 -10.89 17.46
C PRO A 588 1.94 -9.98 16.26
N GLU A 589 1.55 -10.42 15.07
CA GLU A 589 1.70 -9.63 13.84
C GLU A 589 0.97 -8.27 13.91
N SER A 590 -0.14 -8.22 14.65
CA SER A 590 -0.89 -6.99 14.87
C SER A 590 -0.12 -5.88 15.58
N LEU A 591 0.96 -6.21 16.31
CA LEU A 591 1.76 -5.21 17.04
C LEU A 591 2.90 -4.62 16.18
N LEU A 592 3.21 -5.23 15.03
CA LEU A 592 4.31 -4.80 14.17
C LEU A 592 4.17 -3.37 13.64
N PRO A 593 2.99 -2.92 13.12
CA PRO A 593 2.82 -1.54 12.68
C PRO A 593 3.07 -0.53 13.78
N HIS A 594 2.52 -0.74 14.98
CA HIS A 594 2.68 0.15 16.12
C HIS A 594 4.13 0.23 16.63
N ALA A 595 4.86 -0.90 16.67
CA ALA A 595 6.28 -0.90 17.05
C ALA A 595 7.15 -0.13 16.04
N LEU A 596 6.86 -0.25 14.75
CA LEU A 596 7.56 0.50 13.69
C LEU A 596 7.20 1.98 13.73
N GLU A 597 5.95 2.33 14.02
CA GLU A 597 5.47 3.71 14.19
C GLU A 597 6.20 4.42 15.33
N GLN A 598 6.22 3.81 16.53
CA GLN A 598 6.92 4.37 17.69
C GLN A 598 8.41 4.55 17.44
N LEU A 599 9.08 3.55 16.84
CA LEU A 599 10.50 3.63 16.52
C LEU A 599 10.77 4.73 15.48
N ALA A 600 9.99 4.80 14.40
CA ALA A 600 10.15 5.82 13.38
C ALA A 600 9.93 7.23 13.94
N TYR A 601 8.95 7.41 14.83
CA TYR A 601 8.74 8.69 15.50
C TYR A 601 9.89 9.06 16.44
N ALA A 602 10.43 8.09 17.20
CA ALA A 602 11.60 8.32 18.05
C ALA A 602 12.84 8.72 17.22
N GLU A 603 13.07 8.05 16.10
CA GLU A 603 14.18 8.37 15.18
C GLU A 603 14.03 9.76 14.54
N LEU A 604 12.78 10.17 14.18
CA LEU A 604 12.51 11.55 13.77
C LEU A 604 12.90 12.57 14.83
N ARG A 605 12.53 12.32 16.08
CA ARG A 605 12.87 13.18 17.22
C ARG A 605 14.37 13.24 17.47
N ALA A 606 15.09 12.14 17.20
CA ALA A 606 16.56 12.07 17.25
C ALA A 606 17.25 12.69 16.01
N GLY A 607 16.50 13.23 15.04
CA GLY A 607 17.04 13.80 13.81
C GLY A 607 17.54 12.77 12.79
N GLN A 608 17.20 11.47 12.96
CA GLN A 608 17.60 10.36 12.09
C GLN A 608 16.55 10.15 10.97
N HIS A 609 16.30 11.20 10.17
CA HIS A 609 15.19 11.26 9.22
C HIS A 609 15.16 10.10 8.23
N ALA A 610 16.32 9.71 7.66
CA ALA A 610 16.42 8.61 6.70
C ALA A 610 16.02 7.25 7.30
N ARG A 611 16.40 6.98 8.57
CA ARG A 611 16.02 5.75 9.28
C ARG A 611 14.55 5.76 9.62
N ALA A 612 14.04 6.88 10.13
CA ALA A 612 12.64 7.09 10.42
C ALA A 612 11.77 6.83 9.17
N ARG A 613 12.18 7.34 8.01
CA ARG A 613 11.51 7.10 6.73
C ARG A 613 11.51 5.61 6.35
N ALA A 614 12.65 4.92 6.52
CA ALA A 614 12.74 3.50 6.20
C ALA A 614 11.79 2.65 7.06
N HIS A 615 11.80 2.86 8.40
CA HIS A 615 10.93 2.14 9.31
C HIS A 615 9.45 2.53 9.13
N ALA A 616 9.16 3.80 8.82
CA ALA A 616 7.79 4.24 8.55
C ALA A 616 7.22 3.61 7.25
N LEU A 617 8.02 3.44 6.20
CA LEU A 617 7.60 2.75 4.98
C LEU A 617 7.36 1.26 5.22
N GLU A 618 8.22 0.59 5.99
CA GLU A 618 8.01 -0.80 6.41
C GLU A 618 6.74 -0.93 7.25
N GLY A 619 6.54 -0.01 8.22
CA GLY A 619 5.35 0.04 9.05
C GLY A 619 4.07 0.25 8.25
N LEU A 620 4.09 1.14 7.26
CA LEU A 620 2.96 1.39 6.36
C LEU A 620 2.60 0.13 5.55
N HIS A 621 3.61 -0.60 5.07
CA HIS A 621 3.38 -1.88 4.40
C HIS A 621 2.76 -2.91 5.35
N ALA A 622 3.26 -3.02 6.59
CA ALA A 622 2.72 -3.91 7.60
C ALA A 622 1.28 -3.52 8.00
N ALA A 623 1.00 -2.22 8.20
CA ALA A 623 -0.33 -1.71 8.53
C ALA A 623 -1.36 -2.01 7.44
N ARG A 624 -0.98 -1.86 6.16
CA ARG A 624 -1.85 -2.21 5.02
C ARG A 624 -2.14 -3.72 4.98
N ARG A 625 -1.13 -4.56 5.18
CA ARG A 625 -1.32 -6.02 5.22
C ARG A 625 -2.25 -6.48 6.33
N THR A 626 -2.19 -5.82 7.48
CA THR A 626 -2.97 -6.18 8.68
C THR A 626 -4.27 -5.37 8.82
N GLY A 627 -4.62 -4.52 7.87
CA GLY A 627 -5.82 -3.71 7.85
C GLY A 627 -5.90 -2.69 8.98
N GLN A 628 -4.77 -2.09 9.41
CA GLN A 628 -4.68 -1.14 10.51
C GLN A 628 -4.58 0.30 9.99
N ARG A 629 -5.72 0.90 9.63
CA ARG A 629 -5.77 2.25 9.03
C ARG A 629 -5.31 3.34 9.98
N ASN A 630 -5.50 3.20 11.29
CA ASN A 630 -5.05 4.19 12.27
C ASN A 630 -3.52 4.26 12.31
N SER A 631 -2.83 3.12 12.43
CA SER A 631 -1.36 3.09 12.34
C SER A 631 -0.86 3.57 10.97
N ALA A 632 -1.54 3.22 9.86
CA ALA A 632 -1.17 3.74 8.54
C ALA A 632 -1.28 5.27 8.49
N THR A 633 -2.29 5.86 9.11
CA THR A 633 -2.50 7.30 9.21
C THR A 633 -1.37 7.98 9.97
N HIS A 634 -0.98 7.46 11.14
CA HIS A 634 0.16 7.95 11.90
C HIS A 634 1.49 7.82 11.14
N LEU A 635 1.72 6.70 10.48
CA LEU A 635 2.91 6.46 9.65
C LEU A 635 2.98 7.42 8.47
N HIS A 636 1.86 7.77 7.85
CA HIS A 636 1.82 8.83 6.84
C HIS A 636 2.19 10.19 7.44
N ALA A 637 1.76 10.53 8.65
CA ALA A 637 2.16 11.77 9.32
C ALA A 637 3.67 11.80 9.62
N VAL A 638 4.25 10.68 10.05
CA VAL A 638 5.70 10.51 10.25
C VAL A 638 6.45 10.67 8.92
N LEU A 639 5.97 10.07 7.83
CA LEU A 639 6.55 10.21 6.49
C LEU A 639 6.46 11.64 5.96
N ALA A 640 5.36 12.36 6.22
CA ALA A 640 5.23 13.78 5.88
C ALA A 640 6.29 14.62 6.61
N LEU A 641 6.50 14.37 7.93
CA LEU A 641 7.54 15.04 8.70
C LEU A 641 8.94 14.74 8.18
N ALA A 642 9.27 13.49 7.83
CA ALA A 642 10.56 13.17 7.23
C ALA A 642 10.72 13.88 5.88
N ALA A 643 9.71 13.84 5.03
CA ALA A 643 9.72 14.46 3.71
C ALA A 643 9.82 15.99 3.76
N SER A 644 9.31 16.66 4.81
CA SER A 644 9.46 18.11 5.00
C SER A 644 10.92 18.55 5.26
N VAL A 645 11.82 17.57 5.51
CA VAL A 645 13.27 17.78 5.64
C VAL A 645 13.99 17.28 4.37
N GLU A 646 13.83 16.03 4.01
CA GLU A 646 14.61 15.37 2.96
C GLU A 646 13.99 15.45 1.56
N GLY A 647 12.67 15.57 1.47
CA GLY A 647 11.92 15.38 0.23
C GLY A 647 11.52 16.65 -0.51
N PRO A 648 10.99 16.50 -1.73
CA PRO A 648 10.32 17.57 -2.42
C PRO A 648 8.98 17.89 -1.73
N ALA A 649 8.49 19.12 -1.89
CA ALA A 649 7.24 19.59 -1.27
C ALA A 649 6.03 18.72 -1.62
N GLU A 650 6.00 18.18 -2.84
CA GLU A 650 4.92 17.28 -3.34
C GLU A 650 4.86 15.97 -2.55
N ALA A 651 6.01 15.38 -2.20
CA ALA A 651 6.04 14.16 -1.40
C ALA A 651 5.55 14.41 0.05
N CYS A 652 5.94 15.56 0.64
CA CYS A 652 5.43 15.98 1.93
C CYS A 652 3.91 16.17 1.88
N ALA A 653 3.39 16.88 0.88
CA ALA A 653 1.95 17.13 0.69
C ALA A 653 1.19 15.82 0.51
N ALA A 654 1.65 14.90 -0.34
CA ALA A 654 0.98 13.63 -0.59
C ALA A 654 0.84 12.77 0.69
N HIS A 655 1.89 12.69 1.51
CA HIS A 655 1.81 12.00 2.78
C HIS A 655 0.94 12.73 3.81
N ALA A 656 1.01 14.06 3.87
CA ALA A 656 0.18 14.85 4.77
C ALA A 656 -1.31 14.74 4.41
N ASP A 657 -1.66 14.81 3.12
CA ASP A 657 -3.04 14.65 2.65
C ASP A 657 -3.59 13.26 3.00
N ALA A 658 -2.79 12.20 2.81
CA ALA A 658 -3.17 10.85 3.21
C ALA A 658 -3.39 10.72 4.73
N ALA A 659 -2.54 11.36 5.54
CA ALA A 659 -2.69 11.38 6.99
C ALA A 659 -3.96 12.16 7.41
N LEU A 660 -4.20 13.35 6.84
CA LEU A 660 -5.37 14.18 7.17
C LEU A 660 -6.69 13.52 6.75
N ALA A 661 -6.70 12.84 5.58
CA ALA A 661 -7.85 12.10 5.09
C ALA A 661 -8.25 10.94 6.04
N GLY A 662 -7.25 10.24 6.62
CA GLY A 662 -7.50 9.18 7.60
C GLY A 662 -7.81 9.71 9.01
N ALA A 663 -7.17 10.82 9.41
CA ALA A 663 -7.30 11.34 10.76
C ALA A 663 -8.68 11.94 11.06
N GLY A 664 -9.29 12.64 10.10
CA GLY A 664 -10.59 13.31 10.31
C GLY A 664 -11.70 12.34 10.71
N PRO A 665 -12.01 11.31 9.90
CA PRO A 665 -13.07 10.34 10.20
C PRO A 665 -12.84 9.52 11.48
N HIS A 666 -11.56 9.25 11.81
CA HIS A 666 -11.21 8.40 12.96
C HIS A 666 -10.88 9.17 14.23
N GLY A 667 -10.81 10.52 14.20
CA GLY A 667 -10.54 11.35 15.37
C GLY A 667 -9.08 11.33 15.84
N LEU A 668 -8.11 11.08 14.93
CA LEU A 668 -6.68 10.96 15.22
C LEU A 668 -6.00 12.34 15.26
N ALA A 669 -6.23 13.09 16.35
CA ALA A 669 -5.75 14.46 16.51
C ALA A 669 -4.22 14.56 16.47
N GLN A 670 -3.49 13.57 17.00
CA GLN A 670 -2.04 13.54 16.97
C GLN A 670 -1.51 13.46 15.53
N ALA A 671 -2.02 12.53 14.72
CA ALA A 671 -1.63 12.37 13.33
C ALA A 671 -1.94 13.62 12.50
N ALA A 672 -3.13 14.21 12.70
CA ALA A 672 -3.53 15.45 12.02
C ALA A 672 -2.58 16.61 12.35
N MET A 673 -2.20 16.75 13.62
CA MET A 673 -1.25 17.77 14.05
C MET A 673 0.13 17.58 13.43
N LEU A 674 0.68 16.36 13.46
CA LEU A 674 1.99 16.05 12.89
C LEU A 674 2.02 16.32 11.37
N ALA A 675 0.96 15.93 10.65
CA ALA A 675 0.82 16.19 9.22
C ALA A 675 0.76 17.69 8.91
N THR A 676 -0.03 18.45 9.68
CA THR A 676 -0.15 19.91 9.50
C THR A 676 1.18 20.60 9.79
N TRP A 677 1.89 20.20 10.83
CA TRP A 677 3.22 20.70 11.14
C TRP A 677 4.22 20.38 10.03
N ALA A 678 4.18 19.20 9.44
CA ALA A 678 5.03 18.81 8.32
C ALA A 678 4.85 19.76 7.11
N VAL A 679 3.60 20.04 6.73
CA VAL A 679 3.30 20.98 5.63
C VAL A 679 3.80 22.39 5.96
N ALA A 680 3.54 22.87 7.16
CA ALA A 680 4.02 24.19 7.59
C ALA A 680 5.55 24.29 7.58
N ARG A 681 6.27 23.23 7.95
CA ARG A 681 7.74 23.19 7.86
C ARG A 681 8.23 23.19 6.42
N ALA A 682 7.52 22.50 5.52
CA ALA A 682 7.80 22.56 4.09
C ALA A 682 7.49 23.95 3.48
N ASP A 683 6.45 24.65 3.95
CA ASP A 683 6.16 26.02 3.58
C ASP A 683 7.29 26.99 4.01
N LEU A 684 7.83 26.79 5.21
CA LEU A 684 9.01 27.54 5.68
C LEU A 684 10.22 27.29 4.76
N ALA A 685 10.49 26.02 4.41
CA ALA A 685 11.58 25.67 3.49
C ALA A 685 11.42 26.39 2.14
N ALA A 686 10.21 26.41 1.62
CA ALA A 686 9.85 27.02 0.32
C ALA A 686 9.74 28.56 0.37
N GLY A 687 9.97 29.20 1.53
CA GLY A 687 9.87 30.65 1.67
C GLY A 687 8.44 31.21 1.71
N ARG A 688 7.47 30.42 2.17
CA ARG A 688 6.06 30.81 2.39
C ARG A 688 5.71 30.93 3.88
N PRO A 689 6.34 31.85 4.64
CA PRO A 689 6.16 31.92 6.09
C PRO A 689 4.72 32.32 6.50
N GLY A 690 4.01 33.09 5.69
CA GLY A 690 2.62 33.47 5.97
C GLY A 690 1.68 32.28 6.01
N GLU A 691 1.82 31.32 5.07
CA GLU A 691 1.08 30.06 5.05
C GLU A 691 1.43 29.19 6.24
N ALA A 692 2.73 29.06 6.55
CA ALA A 692 3.19 28.32 7.72
C ALA A 692 2.63 28.89 9.02
N ALA A 693 2.62 30.22 9.19
CA ALA A 693 2.05 30.88 10.37
C ALA A 693 0.55 30.62 10.52
N ALA A 694 -0.21 30.69 9.41
CA ALA A 694 -1.65 30.43 9.40
C ALA A 694 -1.96 28.97 9.80
N ARG A 695 -1.16 27.99 9.35
CA ARG A 695 -1.33 26.56 9.70
C ARG A 695 -0.97 26.26 11.15
N LEU A 696 0.13 26.83 11.65
CA LEU A 696 0.65 26.54 12.98
C LEU A 696 -0.07 27.28 14.10
N GLY A 697 -0.58 28.50 13.83
CA GLY A 697 -1.26 29.29 14.85
C GLY A 697 -2.35 28.54 15.62
N PRO A 698 -3.31 27.89 14.96
CA PRO A 698 -4.35 27.09 15.64
C PRO A 698 -3.80 25.93 16.48
N LEU A 699 -2.62 25.39 16.12
CA LEU A 699 -2.03 24.22 16.79
C LEU A 699 -1.25 24.59 18.06
N VAL A 700 -0.66 25.81 18.09
CA VAL A 700 0.29 26.23 19.13
C VAL A 700 -0.32 27.16 20.16
N ARG A 701 -1.39 27.91 19.82
CA ARG A 701 -2.04 28.83 20.76
C ARG A 701 -2.52 28.11 22.02
N PRO A 702 -2.36 28.72 23.20
CA PRO A 702 -2.90 28.13 24.42
C PRO A 702 -4.45 28.19 24.41
N GLY A 703 -5.08 27.15 24.87
CA GLY A 703 -6.52 27.07 25.00
C GLY A 703 -7.12 25.67 24.78
N PRO A 704 -8.38 25.45 25.15
CA PRO A 704 -9.06 24.18 24.93
C PRO A 704 -9.32 23.96 23.43
N GLY A 705 -9.02 22.76 22.94
CA GLY A 705 -9.23 22.38 21.53
C GLY A 705 -8.13 22.83 20.56
N THR A 706 -6.99 23.28 21.06
CA THR A 706 -5.83 23.68 20.27
C THR A 706 -4.75 22.60 20.32
N GLY A 707 -4.40 22.04 19.19
CA GLY A 707 -3.31 21.08 19.01
C GLY A 707 -3.31 19.89 19.98
N HIS A 708 -2.49 18.91 19.71
CA HIS A 708 -2.34 17.75 20.58
C HIS A 708 -1.42 18.09 21.77
N PHE A 709 -1.86 17.83 23.01
CA PHE A 709 -1.18 18.26 24.23
C PHE A 709 0.29 17.78 24.34
N ALA A 710 0.63 16.60 23.78
CA ALA A 710 1.98 16.04 23.87
C ALA A 710 2.93 16.55 22.76
N THR A 711 2.42 17.08 21.65
CA THR A 711 3.24 17.45 20.51
C THR A 711 3.25 18.96 20.24
N ARG A 712 2.33 19.71 20.86
CA ARG A 712 2.14 21.14 20.67
C ARG A 712 3.43 21.95 20.85
N MET A 713 4.19 21.71 21.91
CA MET A 713 5.42 22.43 22.22
C MET A 713 6.51 22.27 21.13
N LEU A 714 6.53 21.13 20.43
CA LEU A 714 7.51 20.85 19.38
C LEU A 714 7.31 21.73 18.14
N ALA A 715 6.12 22.25 17.91
CA ALA A 715 5.81 23.11 16.79
C ALA A 715 6.06 24.60 17.05
N VAL A 716 6.23 25.01 18.34
CA VAL A 716 6.46 26.41 18.75
C VAL A 716 7.63 27.06 18.01
N PRO A 717 8.81 26.44 17.87
CA PRO A 717 9.93 27.07 17.18
C PRO A 717 9.65 27.36 15.69
N CYS A 718 8.89 26.49 15.02
CA CYS A 718 8.48 26.70 13.64
C CYS A 718 7.44 27.85 13.51
N TRP A 719 6.53 27.96 14.47
CA TRP A 719 5.53 29.02 14.49
C TRP A 719 6.19 30.40 14.75
N VAL A 720 7.10 30.51 15.72
CA VAL A 720 7.86 31.74 15.98
C VAL A 720 8.63 32.17 14.73
N GLU A 721 9.35 31.24 14.09
CA GLU A 721 10.06 31.53 12.82
C GLU A 721 9.09 32.05 11.75
N ALA A 722 7.92 31.41 11.58
CA ALA A 722 6.94 31.76 10.60
C ALA A 722 6.33 33.16 10.83
N MET A 723 6.01 33.50 12.08
CA MET A 723 5.48 34.81 12.46
C MET A 723 6.49 35.95 12.23
N VAL A 724 7.74 35.72 12.61
CA VAL A 724 8.82 36.72 12.41
C VAL A 724 9.12 36.88 10.91
N ALA A 725 9.27 35.77 10.17
CA ALA A 725 9.59 35.81 8.75
C ALA A 725 8.46 36.38 7.87
N SER A 726 7.20 36.26 8.30
CA SER A 726 6.04 36.88 7.62
C SER A 726 5.80 38.36 7.99
N GLY A 727 6.58 38.92 8.90
CA GLY A 727 6.41 40.31 9.39
C GLY A 727 5.20 40.52 10.31
N ARG A 728 4.60 39.44 10.83
CA ARG A 728 3.41 39.45 11.69
C ARG A 728 3.73 39.36 13.20
N ALA A 729 5.01 39.46 13.57
CA ALA A 729 5.42 39.31 14.97
C ALA A 729 4.82 40.39 15.89
N GLU A 730 4.66 41.63 15.43
CA GLU A 730 4.08 42.71 16.21
C GLU A 730 2.59 42.52 16.43
N GLU A 731 1.84 42.08 15.39
CA GLU A 731 0.42 41.78 15.49
C GLU A 731 0.10 40.66 16.52
N GLY A 732 0.98 39.67 16.63
CA GLY A 732 0.85 38.53 17.52
C GLY A 732 1.75 38.59 18.75
N ALA A 733 2.30 39.71 19.13
CA ALA A 733 3.36 39.82 20.16
C ALA A 733 2.99 39.20 21.51
N ALA A 734 1.76 39.42 21.99
CA ALA A 734 1.28 38.84 23.24
C ALA A 734 1.15 37.30 23.16
N GLU A 735 0.64 36.76 22.03
CA GLU A 735 0.50 35.32 21.81
C GLU A 735 1.87 34.65 21.68
N LEU A 736 2.81 35.29 20.96
CA LEU A 736 4.17 34.79 20.79
C LEU A 736 4.91 34.75 22.14
N SER A 737 4.83 35.83 22.95
CA SER A 737 5.42 35.85 24.28
C SER A 737 4.87 34.71 25.15
N ALA A 738 3.53 34.57 25.22
CA ALA A 738 2.90 33.52 26.02
C ALA A 738 3.33 32.11 25.56
N ALA A 739 3.43 31.86 24.26
CA ALA A 739 3.87 30.56 23.75
C ALA A 739 5.36 30.28 24.02
N VAL A 740 6.23 31.29 23.92
CA VAL A 740 7.66 31.14 24.23
C VAL A 740 7.89 30.98 25.73
N ASP A 741 7.10 31.66 26.59
CA ASP A 741 7.15 31.49 28.03
C ASP A 741 6.72 30.07 28.45
N GLU A 742 5.63 29.55 27.85
CA GLU A 742 5.21 28.16 28.06
C GLU A 742 6.27 27.18 27.55
N PHE A 743 6.87 27.43 26.39
CA PHE A 743 7.95 26.63 25.84
C PHE A 743 9.19 26.65 26.76
N ALA A 744 9.52 27.79 27.36
CA ALA A 744 10.59 27.92 28.33
C ALA A 744 10.34 27.10 29.60
N LEU A 745 9.11 27.09 30.11
CA LEU A 745 8.71 26.26 31.24
C LEU A 745 8.84 24.76 30.92
N TRP A 746 8.49 24.37 29.69
CA TRP A 746 8.65 22.98 29.24
C TRP A 746 10.14 22.64 29.05
N THR A 747 10.94 23.56 28.48
CA THR A 747 12.40 23.40 28.28
C THR A 747 13.14 23.13 29.60
N ALA A 748 12.72 23.76 30.69
CA ALA A 748 13.34 23.57 32.00
C ALA A 748 13.12 22.15 32.60
N ARG A 749 12.19 21.37 32.01
CA ARG A 749 11.76 20.08 32.52
C ARG A 749 12.15 18.89 31.62
N THR A 750 12.21 19.10 30.31
CA THR A 750 12.64 18.05 29.37
C THR A 750 14.15 17.85 29.41
N THR A 751 14.58 16.60 29.22
CA THR A 751 16.00 16.26 29.05
C THR A 751 16.44 16.23 27.58
N ASP A 752 15.55 16.58 26.64
CA ASP A 752 15.87 16.65 25.21
C ASP A 752 16.95 17.74 24.99
N PRO A 753 18.18 17.35 24.56
CA PRO A 753 19.28 18.28 24.48
C PRO A 753 19.13 19.35 23.39
N GLN A 754 18.21 19.15 22.46
CA GLN A 754 17.95 20.09 21.35
C GLN A 754 17.02 21.23 21.75
N VAL A 755 16.18 21.04 22.74
CA VAL A 755 15.13 22.00 23.11
C VAL A 755 15.71 23.32 23.67
N PRO A 756 16.75 23.33 24.49
CA PRO A 756 17.39 24.60 24.91
C PRO A 756 17.92 25.46 23.76
N ALA A 757 18.50 24.81 22.72
CA ALA A 757 18.95 25.51 21.53
C ALA A 757 17.82 26.13 20.72
N GLN A 758 16.67 25.39 20.64
CA GLN A 758 15.49 25.91 19.97
C GLN A 758 14.86 27.07 20.72
N LEU A 759 14.85 27.03 22.05
CA LEU A 759 14.39 28.15 22.88
C LEU A 759 15.26 29.40 22.71
N ALA A 760 16.59 29.26 22.75
CA ALA A 760 17.51 30.36 22.51
C ALA A 760 17.30 30.96 21.09
N ARG A 761 17.08 30.11 20.09
CA ARG A 761 16.71 30.55 18.72
C ARG A 761 15.39 31.33 18.70
N CYS A 762 14.33 30.88 19.39
CA CYS A 762 13.07 31.61 19.48
C CYS A 762 13.25 32.99 20.10
N ARG A 763 14.05 33.10 21.19
CA ARG A 763 14.37 34.36 21.83
C ARG A 763 15.15 35.27 20.92
N ALA A 764 16.16 34.74 20.20
CA ALA A 764 16.94 35.50 19.22
C ALA A 764 16.09 36.05 18.07
N LEU A 765 15.08 35.30 17.62
CA LEU A 765 14.16 35.75 16.58
C LEU A 765 13.29 36.92 17.02
N LEU A 766 12.93 37.00 18.30
CA LEU A 766 12.07 38.04 18.89
C LEU A 766 12.85 39.21 19.48
N ALA A 767 14.16 39.05 19.66
CA ALA A 767 15.03 40.12 20.23
C ALA A 767 15.28 41.26 19.26
N PRO A 768 15.60 42.46 19.78
CA PRO A 768 16.10 43.57 18.95
C PRO A 768 17.35 43.12 18.14
N PRO A 769 17.57 43.71 16.93
CA PRO A 769 18.65 43.25 16.04
C PRO A 769 20.04 43.27 16.59
N ASP A 770 20.33 44.16 17.54
CA ASP A 770 21.63 44.29 18.24
C ASP A 770 21.86 43.15 19.29
N GLU A 771 20.79 42.66 19.90
CA GLU A 771 20.86 41.56 20.86
C GLU A 771 20.70 40.18 20.20
N ALA A 772 20.00 40.12 19.08
CA ALA A 772 19.67 38.89 18.38
C ALA A 772 20.88 38.06 17.95
N ALA A 773 21.99 38.70 17.58
CA ALA A 773 23.21 38.03 17.16
C ALA A 773 23.82 37.18 18.31
N ALA A 774 23.89 37.73 19.53
CA ALA A 774 24.34 37.01 20.70
C ALA A 774 23.42 35.83 21.07
N GLY A 775 22.10 36.00 20.91
CA GLY A 775 21.13 34.94 21.10
C GLY A 775 21.27 33.77 20.12
N TYR A 776 21.66 34.04 18.85
CA TYR A 776 21.97 32.96 17.90
C TYR A 776 23.28 32.24 18.23
N GLU A 777 24.31 32.96 18.72
CA GLU A 777 25.55 32.35 19.20
C GLU A 777 25.29 31.42 20.40
N GLU A 778 24.46 31.86 21.37
CA GLU A 778 24.00 31.02 22.48
C GLU A 778 23.26 29.74 21.97
N ALA A 779 22.37 29.90 21.01
CA ALA A 779 21.63 28.77 20.39
C ALA A 779 22.59 27.78 19.72
N LEU A 780 23.59 28.27 18.99
CA LEU A 780 24.63 27.43 18.37
C LEU A 780 25.49 26.69 19.39
N ALA A 781 25.86 27.35 20.49
CA ALA A 781 26.59 26.72 21.59
C ALA A 781 25.81 25.61 22.28
N HIS A 782 24.48 25.72 22.33
CA HIS A 782 23.62 24.63 22.79
C HIS A 782 23.57 23.49 21.75
N HIS A 783 23.44 23.77 20.45
CA HIS A 783 23.48 22.74 19.41
C HIS A 783 24.80 21.97 19.36
N ASP A 784 25.94 22.62 19.62
CA ASP A 784 27.27 22.00 19.65
C ASP A 784 27.37 20.92 20.76
N ARG A 785 26.60 21.07 21.83
CA ARG A 785 26.49 20.08 22.92
C ARG A 785 25.44 19.00 22.65
N ALA A 786 24.39 19.36 21.93
CA ALA A 786 23.22 18.49 21.73
C ALA A 786 23.37 17.56 20.50
N GLY A 787 24.17 17.92 19.52
CA GLY A 787 24.13 17.30 18.19
C GLY A 787 22.90 17.73 17.40
N GLY A 788 22.58 17.02 16.33
CA GLY A 788 21.40 17.30 15.51
C GLY A 788 21.66 18.30 14.40
N ASP A 789 22.25 17.82 13.32
CA ASP A 789 22.74 18.63 12.20
C ASP A 789 21.66 19.51 11.57
N PHE A 790 20.43 19.01 11.42
CA PHE A 790 19.34 19.73 10.74
C PHE A 790 18.91 20.99 11.51
N GLU A 791 18.62 20.90 12.82
CA GLU A 791 18.16 22.04 13.60
C GLU A 791 19.27 23.06 13.83
N ARG A 792 20.54 22.60 13.95
CA ARG A 792 21.69 23.44 13.97
C ARG A 792 21.85 24.26 12.67
N ALA A 793 21.70 23.59 11.52
CA ALA A 793 21.74 24.24 10.20
C ALA A 793 20.62 25.30 10.04
N ARG A 794 19.41 25.02 10.55
CA ARG A 794 18.35 26.04 10.57
C ARG A 794 18.73 27.27 11.39
N THR A 795 19.34 27.07 12.56
CA THR A 795 19.83 28.20 13.40
C THR A 795 20.91 29.00 12.68
N GLN A 796 21.85 28.31 12.01
CA GLN A 796 22.91 28.98 11.20
C GLN A 796 22.31 29.76 10.02
N LEU A 797 21.31 29.22 9.33
CA LEU A 797 20.62 29.90 8.24
C LEU A 797 19.98 31.21 8.73
N LEU A 798 19.23 31.14 9.84
CA LEU A 798 18.54 32.30 10.42
C LEU A 798 19.55 33.36 10.93
N HIS A 799 20.64 32.92 11.55
CA HIS A 799 21.74 33.82 11.96
C HIS A 799 22.39 34.53 10.75
N GLY A 800 22.70 33.76 9.71
CA GLY A 800 23.25 34.35 8.47
C GLY A 800 22.28 35.34 7.80
N GLN A 801 20.97 35.04 7.81
CA GLN A 801 19.94 35.98 7.31
C GLN A 801 19.88 37.28 8.14
N LEU A 802 19.97 37.20 9.45
CA LEU A 802 20.08 38.37 10.33
C LEU A 802 21.31 39.21 9.98
N LEU A 803 22.50 38.60 9.94
CA LEU A 803 23.73 39.32 9.61
C LEU A 803 23.66 39.99 8.23
N ARG A 804 23.05 39.36 7.24
CA ARG A 804 22.84 39.95 5.92
C ARG A 804 21.89 41.18 5.98
N ARG A 805 20.80 41.10 6.73
CA ARG A 805 19.87 42.24 6.95
C ARG A 805 20.57 43.41 7.65
N LEU A 806 21.48 43.13 8.57
CA LEU A 806 22.32 44.13 9.24
C LEU A 806 23.46 44.63 8.35
N ARG A 807 23.53 44.25 7.06
CA ARG A 807 24.58 44.56 6.10
C ARG A 807 25.99 44.03 6.49
N ARG A 808 26.09 43.12 7.44
CA ARG A 808 27.30 42.41 7.85
C ARG A 808 27.56 41.19 6.94
N THR A 809 27.57 41.44 5.60
CA THR A 809 27.56 40.36 4.58
C THR A 809 28.79 39.47 4.64
N ARG A 810 29.95 40.00 5.02
CA ARG A 810 31.18 39.20 5.18
C ARG A 810 31.05 38.17 6.30
N GLU A 811 30.48 38.57 7.42
CA GLU A 811 30.24 37.70 8.57
C GLU A 811 29.12 36.71 8.34
N ALA A 812 28.12 37.07 7.54
CA ALA A 812 27.00 36.18 7.17
C ALA A 812 27.44 34.92 6.38
N ARG A 813 28.57 34.99 5.63
CA ARG A 813 29.03 33.92 4.76
C ARG A 813 29.39 32.64 5.52
N GLY A 814 30.02 32.74 6.70
CA GLY A 814 30.39 31.60 7.52
C GLY A 814 29.19 30.74 7.90
N PRO A 815 28.24 31.29 8.67
CA PRO A 815 27.03 30.56 9.07
C PRO A 815 26.20 30.03 7.89
N LEU A 816 26.08 30.78 6.78
CA LEU A 816 25.34 30.35 5.60
C LEU A 816 25.99 29.16 4.88
N ARG A 817 27.34 29.14 4.79
CA ARG A 817 28.10 28.03 4.21
C ARG A 817 27.96 26.77 5.07
N ASP A 818 28.10 26.91 6.39
CA ASP A 818 27.95 25.82 7.32
C ASP A 818 26.54 25.24 7.28
N ALA A 819 25.49 26.10 7.17
CA ALA A 819 24.12 25.69 6.99
C ALA A 819 23.93 24.90 5.70
N LEU A 820 24.50 25.41 4.57
CA LEU A 820 24.42 24.73 3.27
C LEU A 820 25.01 23.32 3.33
N VAL A 821 26.23 23.17 3.83
CA VAL A 821 26.91 21.88 3.95
C VAL A 821 26.16 20.92 4.87
N ALA A 822 25.63 21.41 5.99
CA ALA A 822 24.88 20.57 6.92
C ALA A 822 23.52 20.11 6.30
N PHE A 823 22.81 20.98 5.58
CA PHE A 823 21.59 20.58 4.86
C PHE A 823 21.85 19.56 3.75
N GLU A 824 22.96 19.69 3.01
CA GLU A 824 23.37 18.70 2.02
C GLU A 824 23.66 17.33 2.66
N ARG A 825 24.35 17.30 3.81
CA ARG A 825 24.60 16.05 4.56
C ARG A 825 23.30 15.40 5.03
N CYS A 826 22.31 16.21 5.44
CA CYS A 826 20.99 15.73 5.84
C CYS A 826 20.06 15.40 4.66
N SER A 827 20.54 15.51 3.42
CA SER A 827 19.72 15.38 2.21
C SER A 827 18.54 16.37 2.15
N ALA A 828 18.62 17.50 2.86
CA ALA A 828 17.59 18.51 3.00
C ALA A 828 17.64 19.52 1.84
N ARG A 829 17.32 19.05 0.63
CA ARG A 829 17.53 19.75 -0.63
C ARG A 829 16.92 21.16 -0.67
N VAL A 830 15.65 21.29 -0.32
CA VAL A 830 14.93 22.59 -0.37
C VAL A 830 15.56 23.60 0.59
N TRP A 831 15.96 23.13 1.78
CA TRP A 831 16.68 23.94 2.75
C TRP A 831 18.09 24.34 2.28
N ALA A 832 18.81 23.43 1.62
CA ALA A 832 20.10 23.69 1.00
C ALA A 832 20.00 24.74 -0.12
N GLU A 833 19.00 24.63 -0.97
CA GLU A 833 18.72 25.63 -2.02
C GLU A 833 18.46 27.03 -1.43
N ARG A 834 17.70 27.10 -0.32
CA ARG A 834 17.44 28.34 0.41
C ARG A 834 18.75 28.93 1.00
N ALA A 835 19.57 28.10 1.68
CA ALA A 835 20.85 28.52 2.22
C ALA A 835 21.82 28.99 1.12
N GLY A 836 21.89 28.27 0.01
CA GLY A 836 22.68 28.65 -1.17
C GLY A 836 22.22 29.97 -1.81
N GLY A 837 20.89 30.21 -1.83
CA GLY A 837 20.33 31.50 -2.26
C GLY A 837 20.74 32.67 -1.40
N GLU A 838 20.73 32.52 -0.08
CA GLU A 838 21.17 33.51 0.88
C GLU A 838 22.70 33.75 0.80
N LEU A 839 23.49 32.70 0.56
CA LEU A 839 24.94 32.77 0.42
C LEU A 839 25.33 33.53 -0.86
N ARG A 840 24.61 33.28 -1.98
CA ARG A 840 24.77 34.07 -3.21
C ARG A 840 24.40 35.57 -2.99
N ALA A 841 23.32 35.81 -2.24
CA ALA A 841 22.94 37.19 -1.89
C ALA A 841 23.94 37.90 -0.97
N ALA A 842 24.77 37.12 -0.22
CA ALA A 842 25.92 37.62 0.55
C ALA A 842 27.17 37.81 -0.31
N GLY A 843 27.12 37.61 -1.62
CA GLY A 843 28.20 37.82 -2.56
C GLY A 843 29.24 36.70 -2.64
N GLU A 844 28.84 35.45 -2.34
CA GLU A 844 29.67 34.26 -2.53
C GLU A 844 29.13 33.42 -3.68
N ALA A 845 30.04 32.99 -4.58
CA ALA A 845 29.67 32.09 -5.65
C ALA A 845 29.44 30.66 -5.06
N VAL A 846 28.23 30.15 -5.18
CA VAL A 846 27.91 28.77 -4.82
C VAL A 846 27.78 28.00 -6.13
N ASP A 847 28.62 26.97 -6.33
CA ASP A 847 28.47 26.07 -7.44
C ASP A 847 27.08 25.39 -7.30
N ALA A 848 26.30 25.49 -8.36
CA ALA A 848 24.99 24.80 -8.38
C ALA A 848 25.24 23.32 -8.16
N ALA A 849 24.65 22.73 -7.09
CA ALA A 849 24.75 21.31 -6.83
C ALA A 849 24.38 20.56 -8.13
N PRO A 850 25.16 19.55 -8.54
CA PRO A 850 24.84 18.80 -9.74
C PRO A 850 23.48 18.13 -9.57
N ASP A 851 22.57 18.49 -10.46
CA ASP A 851 21.23 17.93 -10.53
C ASP A 851 21.34 16.39 -10.60
N ARG A 852 21.05 15.69 -9.52
CA ARG A 852 21.08 14.21 -9.45
C ARG A 852 19.84 13.53 -10.06
N SER A 853 19.07 14.24 -10.86
CA SER A 853 18.38 13.63 -11.99
C SER A 853 19.47 13.23 -12.96
N GLY A 854 19.76 11.95 -13.14
CA GLY A 854 20.96 11.36 -13.75
C GLY A 854 21.60 12.16 -14.89
N PRO A 855 22.88 12.05 -15.15
CA PRO A 855 23.61 12.94 -16.04
C PRO A 855 22.91 12.98 -17.39
N GLY A 856 22.07 14.01 -17.58
CA GLY A 856 21.48 14.28 -18.89
C GLY A 856 22.61 14.45 -19.91
N PRO A 857 22.36 14.17 -21.16
CA PRO A 857 23.41 14.19 -22.20
C PRO A 857 24.21 15.49 -22.26
N LEU A 858 23.75 16.57 -21.61
CA LEU A 858 24.41 17.89 -21.55
C LEU A 858 25.26 18.16 -20.29
N ALA A 859 25.35 17.23 -19.33
CA ALA A 859 26.00 17.44 -18.03
C ALA A 859 27.49 17.80 -18.10
N GLY A 860 28.18 17.48 -19.20
CA GLY A 860 29.60 17.82 -19.47
C GLY A 860 29.84 19.18 -20.14
N LEU A 861 28.78 19.95 -20.43
CA LEU A 861 28.88 21.23 -21.14
C LEU A 861 28.76 22.42 -20.20
N THR A 862 29.45 23.53 -20.54
CA THR A 862 29.29 24.79 -19.81
C THR A 862 27.87 25.34 -19.95
N PRO A 863 27.37 26.18 -19.02
CA PRO A 863 25.99 26.74 -19.07
C PRO A 863 25.67 27.46 -20.40
N GLN A 864 26.69 28.10 -21.02
CA GLN A 864 26.57 28.78 -22.32
C GLN A 864 26.45 27.76 -23.48
N GLN A 865 27.26 26.70 -23.42
CA GLN A 865 27.19 25.61 -24.38
C GLN A 865 25.87 24.85 -24.31
N GLN A 866 25.33 24.64 -23.10
CA GLN A 866 24.01 24.00 -22.89
C GLN A 866 22.88 24.83 -23.49
N ARG A 867 22.87 26.16 -23.29
CA ARG A 867 21.86 27.05 -23.88
C ARG A 867 21.92 27.03 -25.40
N ILE A 868 23.13 27.08 -25.97
CA ILE A 868 23.33 26.99 -27.43
C ILE A 868 22.86 25.62 -27.96
N ALA A 869 23.22 24.52 -27.28
CA ALA A 869 22.83 23.17 -27.66
C ALA A 869 21.32 22.99 -27.68
N ARG A 870 20.58 23.51 -26.68
CA ARG A 870 19.11 23.48 -26.62
C ARG A 870 18.47 24.26 -27.77
N CYS A 871 18.90 25.51 -28.00
CA CYS A 871 18.36 26.31 -29.11
C CYS A 871 18.60 25.65 -30.49
N VAL A 872 19.77 24.98 -30.68
CA VAL A 872 20.08 24.29 -31.92
C VAL A 872 19.25 23.01 -32.04
N ALA A 873 19.00 22.29 -30.96
CA ALA A 873 18.14 21.12 -30.97
C ALA A 873 16.67 21.46 -31.29
N GLU A 874 16.21 22.65 -30.88
CA GLU A 874 14.90 23.23 -31.25
C GLU A 874 14.82 23.66 -32.72
N GLY A 875 15.88 23.47 -33.50
CA GLY A 875 15.93 23.79 -34.93
C GLY A 875 16.43 25.20 -35.28
N ALA A 876 16.84 26.03 -34.29
CA ALA A 876 17.29 27.40 -34.55
C ALA A 876 18.61 27.45 -35.33
N THR A 877 18.72 28.36 -36.32
CA THR A 877 19.95 28.64 -37.08
C THR A 877 20.98 29.38 -36.21
N ASN A 878 22.28 29.37 -36.58
CA ASN A 878 23.29 30.11 -35.82
C ASN A 878 23.00 31.61 -35.70
N ARG A 879 22.30 32.18 -36.66
CA ARG A 879 21.89 33.57 -36.69
C ARG A 879 20.78 33.82 -35.64
N GLU A 880 19.78 32.97 -35.56
CA GLU A 880 18.69 33.04 -34.59
C GLU A 880 19.19 32.80 -33.17
N VAL A 881 20.08 31.81 -32.96
CA VAL A 881 20.73 31.56 -31.66
C VAL A 881 21.56 32.78 -31.23
N ALA A 882 22.27 33.40 -32.16
CA ALA A 882 23.06 34.60 -31.90
C ALA A 882 22.21 35.77 -31.43
N VAL A 883 21.05 35.99 -32.06
CA VAL A 883 20.07 37.03 -31.65
C VAL A 883 19.46 36.70 -30.29
N ARG A 884 19.01 35.43 -30.07
CA ARG A 884 18.37 35.01 -28.81
C ARG A 884 19.30 35.11 -27.61
N LEU A 885 20.59 34.85 -27.80
CA LEU A 885 21.58 34.83 -26.71
C LEU A 885 22.49 36.07 -26.65
N SER A 886 22.23 37.09 -27.49
CA SER A 886 22.99 38.33 -27.59
C SER A 886 24.51 38.11 -27.80
N VAL A 887 24.88 37.14 -28.65
CA VAL A 887 26.25 36.81 -29.03
C VAL A 887 26.45 36.90 -30.55
N SER A 888 27.75 36.88 -31.02
CA SER A 888 27.99 36.85 -32.44
C SER A 888 27.71 35.45 -33.08
N PRO A 889 27.30 35.37 -34.37
CA PRO A 889 27.16 34.06 -35.04
C PRO A 889 28.46 33.26 -35.06
N ARG A 890 29.60 33.90 -35.04
CA ARG A 890 30.92 33.27 -34.98
C ARG A 890 31.21 32.68 -33.61
N THR A 891 30.69 33.28 -32.55
CA THR A 891 30.74 32.75 -31.17
C THR A 891 29.87 31.51 -31.05
N VAL A 892 28.69 31.51 -31.60
CA VAL A 892 27.77 30.34 -31.67
C VAL A 892 28.45 29.16 -32.40
N ASP A 893 29.09 29.42 -33.54
CA ASP A 893 29.79 28.38 -34.31
C ASP A 893 30.97 27.77 -33.55
N HIS A 894 31.70 28.59 -32.82
CA HIS A 894 32.81 28.15 -31.95
C HIS A 894 32.29 27.24 -30.84
N HIS A 895 31.24 27.68 -30.12
CA HIS A 895 30.65 26.84 -29.07
C HIS A 895 30.03 25.56 -29.59
N LEU A 896 29.37 25.56 -30.74
CA LEU A 896 28.81 24.35 -31.35
C LEU A 896 29.88 23.32 -31.71
N ARG A 897 31.03 23.72 -32.19
CA ARG A 897 32.13 22.77 -32.41
C ARG A 897 32.58 22.09 -31.12
N ASN A 898 32.69 22.86 -30.06
CA ASN A 898 33.03 22.32 -28.75
C ASN A 898 31.92 21.44 -28.18
N VAL A 899 30.64 21.78 -28.37
CA VAL A 899 29.47 20.95 -27.99
C VAL A 899 29.50 19.62 -28.77
N PHE A 900 29.72 19.65 -30.08
CA PHE A 900 29.78 18.44 -30.88
C PHE A 900 30.94 17.54 -30.48
N ALA A 901 32.12 18.12 -30.22
CA ALA A 901 33.27 17.35 -29.72
C ALA A 901 33.03 16.74 -28.32
N ALA A 902 32.42 17.49 -27.41
CA ALA A 902 32.16 17.03 -26.02
C ALA A 902 31.06 15.95 -25.95
N LEU A 903 30.07 16.00 -26.85
CA LEU A 903 28.97 15.04 -26.90
C LEU A 903 29.19 13.88 -27.86
N GLY A 904 30.28 13.92 -28.65
CA GLY A 904 30.59 12.88 -29.67
C GLY A 904 29.59 12.85 -30.82
N VAL A 905 28.89 13.97 -31.11
CA VAL A 905 27.92 14.10 -32.20
C VAL A 905 28.55 14.83 -33.40
N ARG A 906 28.15 14.52 -34.63
CA ARG A 906 28.73 15.05 -35.86
C ARG A 906 27.81 16.05 -36.57
N SER A 907 26.55 16.15 -36.17
CA SER A 907 25.58 17.00 -36.84
C SER A 907 24.52 17.56 -35.88
N ARG A 908 23.81 18.63 -36.29
CA ARG A 908 22.68 19.23 -35.58
C ARG A 908 21.52 18.24 -35.37
N THR A 909 21.30 17.39 -36.40
CA THR A 909 20.27 16.35 -36.35
C THR A 909 20.61 15.27 -35.32
N GLU A 910 21.90 14.91 -35.19
CA GLU A 910 22.35 13.99 -34.14
C GLU A 910 22.21 14.61 -32.73
N LEU A 911 22.50 15.91 -32.62
CA LEU A 911 22.31 16.65 -31.33
C LEU A 911 20.82 16.70 -30.94
N ALA A 912 19.93 16.99 -31.90
CA ALA A 912 18.48 16.99 -31.65
C ALA A 912 17.99 15.60 -31.23
N ARG A 913 18.39 14.54 -31.92
CA ARG A 913 18.04 13.15 -31.56
C ARG A 913 18.60 12.71 -30.23
N LEU A 914 19.76 13.22 -29.80
CA LEU A 914 20.36 12.93 -28.51
C LEU A 914 19.55 13.55 -27.37
N LEU A 915 18.94 14.72 -27.60
CA LEU A 915 18.15 15.46 -26.62
C LEU A 915 16.68 15.08 -26.61
N ASP A 916 16.15 14.53 -27.70
CA ASP A 916 14.76 14.01 -27.80
C ASP A 916 14.58 12.60 -27.19
N ARG A 917 15.64 11.92 -26.75
CA ARG A 917 15.51 10.62 -26.08
C ARG A 917 15.12 10.83 -24.62
N PRO A 918 13.91 10.44 -24.18
CA PRO A 918 13.56 10.38 -22.75
C PRO A 918 14.46 9.32 -22.10
N GLY A 919 15.09 9.70 -20.98
CA GLY A 919 16.15 8.97 -20.27
C GLY A 919 16.06 7.45 -20.29
N GLY A 920 16.99 6.80 -20.94
CA GLY A 920 17.11 5.35 -21.02
C GLY A 920 18.54 4.91 -21.25
N THR A 921 19.08 4.25 -20.25
CA THR A 921 20.12 3.18 -20.24
C THR A 921 21.28 3.28 -21.25
N ARG A 922 22.45 3.55 -20.72
CA ARG A 922 23.72 3.32 -21.43
C ARG A 922 23.91 1.84 -21.72
N LEU A 923 24.11 1.51 -23.00
CA LEU A 923 24.69 0.29 -23.47
C LEU A 923 26.10 0.07 -22.87
N GLN A 924 26.20 -0.88 -21.95
CA GLN A 924 27.42 -1.69 -21.76
C GLN A 924 27.46 -2.70 -22.93
N ASP A 925 28.06 -2.30 -24.03
CA ASP A 925 28.33 -3.21 -25.14
C ASP A 925 29.61 -2.75 -25.84
N ARG A 926 30.73 -2.84 -25.11
CA ARG A 926 32.08 -2.70 -25.73
C ARG A 926 33.21 -3.50 -25.04
N ASP A 927 32.92 -4.28 -24.00
CA ASP A 927 33.96 -5.05 -23.31
C ASP A 927 33.84 -6.59 -23.39
N GLU A 928 32.86 -7.12 -24.13
CA GLU A 928 32.77 -8.57 -24.37
C GLU A 928 33.44 -9.06 -25.66
N LYS A 929 33.95 -8.18 -26.52
CA LYS A 929 34.63 -8.59 -27.74
C LYS A 929 36.16 -8.79 -27.60
N ASN A 930 36.74 -8.50 -26.43
CA ASN A 930 38.17 -8.68 -26.17
C ASN A 930 38.53 -9.80 -25.17
N ARG A 931 37.57 -10.70 -24.88
CA ARG A 931 37.81 -11.89 -23.99
C ARG A 931 37.57 -13.23 -24.69
N ALA A 932 37.41 -13.24 -26.02
CA ALA A 932 37.26 -14.47 -26.79
C ALA A 932 38.54 -14.82 -27.65
N ASP A 933 39.63 -14.05 -27.49
CA ASP A 933 40.92 -14.36 -28.12
C ASP A 933 42.05 -14.25 -27.06
N LEU A 934 41.97 -15.07 -26.03
CA LEU A 934 43.11 -15.52 -25.21
C LEU A 934 42.75 -16.82 -24.49
#